data_ffcb0675d27a6f691a0de55ef66d11a4
#
_entry.id   ffcb0675d27a6f691a0de55ef66d11a4
#
_cell.length_a   1.000
_cell.length_b   1.000
_cell.length_c   1.000
_cell.angle_alpha   90.00
_cell.angle_beta   90.00
_cell.angle_gamma   90.00
#
_symmetry.space_group_name_H-M   'P 1'
#
loop_
_entity.id
_entity.type
_entity.pdbx_description
1 polymer ?
#
loop_
_entity_poly.entity_id
_entity_poly.type
_entity_poly.pdbx_seq_one_letter_code
_entity_poly.pdbx_strand_id
1 'polypeptide(L)'
;MKHRKIISFILALVFSCSLMSFVYAEPQHKDIEGHWAKETMIRAFNDGYIVGMTDGSLAPNGVINRAQVATILNQVFKNTKSVDLSGKTDIPSGAWYYNQLEKATYLGFIATYSKAIMLKNLIRQDAFVILGSAFGITEANPDETRLKSFKDTDKISGIYRNAAASFANHEIAVGADGNLMGSKNVTRAEFLTMLYKILDTRTLYDCTTEEVDLGEDGEHVVHSYELKELKAEGEYDTVSLLQQQGDVEINFKSAKTLIVGPGGGEVHVVSGEYGTVDVTGSARKVTVSTDVPKLGIAGKNNTVVIDEETTIDTLFLTDYSSENHVIINGTVKRVIVNGTNTKFEGTGTVNDITVNAQGVSGKVAPEDVRPLEKTTIELSAPSPLPAGKALNITAKVDGLPEGDATGQWYVNGKPFGGQITVSNGNTFTCSPSIEYSRNMDTKLNAELEVVFCDGSMFEVMSKSTDVVLENYPADYYKKLDIARVNETITSYQYQATITTNGNAYKESNLTGWLCEIKKGMKVTCLTPVNTSTVRVLLPNGYKGWVSTGAIQTGSGNYTLAKDFDNDDKVIWVNSRNYSSSTNYLIWVSLACQKVNVFTGSAGNWKLANVFPCATGAYSTPTPPGTYKISYKQSRWQYNGYWCGPVTGFYNGYAFHSWLNTNSGGAYDHTMGRPVSHGCVRMKDPDAQFINKLPYDTTVVIY
;
A
#
# COMPACT_ATOMS: atom_id res chain seq x y z
N MET A 1 -47.09 -63.77 -43.07
CA MET A 1 -47.61 -62.38 -43.09
C MET A 1 -47.62 -61.67 -41.68
N LYS A 2 -47.55 -62.41 -40.59
CA LYS A 2 -47.57 -61.75 -39.22
C LYS A 2 -46.22 -61.16 -38.80
N HIS A 3 -45.11 -61.70 -39.25
CA HIS A 3 -43.77 -61.15 -38.87
C HIS A 3 -43.38 -59.83 -39.58
N ARG A 4 -43.90 -59.56 -40.77
CA ARG A 4 -43.63 -58.28 -41.48
C ARG A 4 -44.31 -57.07 -40.87
N LYS A 5 -45.48 -57.27 -40.24
CA LYS A 5 -46.20 -56.16 -39.57
C LYS A 5 -45.54 -55.76 -38.22
N ILE A 6 -44.91 -56.69 -37.50
CA ILE A 6 -44.21 -56.41 -36.22
C ILE A 6 -42.90 -55.63 -36.49
N ILE A 7 -42.15 -56.01 -37.54
CA ILE A 7 -40.91 -55.32 -37.91
C ILE A 7 -41.19 -53.88 -38.37
N SER A 8 -42.28 -53.66 -39.12
CA SER A 8 -42.67 -52.29 -39.50
C SER A 8 -43.09 -51.42 -38.31
N PHE A 9 -43.74 -52.00 -37.27
CA PHE A 9 -44.15 -51.27 -36.07
C PHE A 9 -42.95 -50.95 -35.18
N ILE A 10 -41.97 -51.87 -35.07
CA ILE A 10 -40.74 -51.65 -34.31
C ILE A 10 -39.85 -50.62 -35.03
N LEU A 11 -39.75 -50.63 -36.35
CA LEU A 11 -39.02 -49.63 -37.12
C LEU A 11 -39.70 -48.24 -37.02
N ALA A 12 -41.01 -48.18 -37.01
CA ALA A 12 -41.74 -46.90 -36.81
C ALA A 12 -41.60 -46.36 -35.38
N LEU A 13 -41.51 -47.24 -34.37
CA LEU A 13 -41.29 -46.84 -32.98
C LEU A 13 -39.83 -46.37 -32.76
N VAL A 14 -38.85 -47.02 -33.37
CA VAL A 14 -37.43 -46.63 -33.31
C VAL A 14 -37.22 -45.33 -34.11
N PHE A 15 -37.92 -45.12 -35.24
CA PHE A 15 -37.81 -43.88 -36.00
C PHE A 15 -38.57 -42.71 -35.36
N SER A 16 -39.62 -42.95 -34.57
CA SER A 16 -40.30 -41.92 -33.78
C SER A 16 -39.56 -41.55 -32.48
N CYS A 17 -38.76 -42.47 -31.90
CA CYS A 17 -37.86 -42.14 -30.78
C CYS A 17 -36.59 -41.42 -31.24
N SER A 18 -36.13 -41.56 -32.50
CA SER A 18 -34.96 -40.87 -33.01
C SER A 18 -35.25 -39.43 -33.48
N LEU A 19 -36.51 -38.98 -33.45
CA LEU A 19 -36.91 -37.60 -33.77
C LEU A 19 -37.42 -36.81 -32.57
N MET A 20 -37.34 -37.34 -31.36
CA MET A 20 -37.33 -36.48 -30.18
C MET A 20 -35.92 -35.89 -30.08
N SER A 21 -35.63 -34.91 -30.90
CA SER A 21 -34.71 -33.84 -30.52
C SER A 21 -35.20 -33.34 -29.19
N PHE A 22 -34.53 -33.70 -28.12
CA PHE A 22 -34.62 -32.90 -26.89
C PHE A 22 -34.15 -31.50 -27.29
N VAL A 23 -35.07 -30.67 -27.67
CA VAL A 23 -34.86 -29.23 -27.59
C VAL A 23 -34.69 -28.99 -26.08
N TYR A 24 -33.46 -29.11 -25.61
CA TYR A 24 -33.11 -28.43 -24.40
C TYR A 24 -33.43 -26.98 -24.69
N ALA A 25 -34.55 -26.50 -24.16
CA ALA A 25 -34.77 -25.07 -24.07
C ALA A 25 -33.56 -24.55 -23.29
N GLU A 26 -32.63 -23.91 -23.99
CA GLU A 26 -31.55 -23.17 -23.32
C GLU A 26 -32.24 -22.30 -22.28
N PRO A 27 -31.86 -22.39 -21.01
CA PRO A 27 -32.37 -21.50 -20.01
C PRO A 27 -32.07 -20.08 -20.52
N GLN A 28 -33.11 -19.36 -20.90
CA GLN A 28 -32.95 -18.00 -21.43
C GLN A 28 -32.55 -17.10 -20.27
N HIS A 29 -31.25 -17.01 -20.01
CA HIS A 29 -30.68 -16.05 -19.07
C HIS A 29 -30.77 -14.66 -19.71
N LYS A 30 -31.82 -13.92 -19.40
CA LYS A 30 -32.13 -12.64 -20.06
C LYS A 30 -31.07 -11.56 -19.88
N ASP A 31 -30.28 -11.67 -18.83
CA ASP A 31 -29.23 -10.70 -18.48
C ASP A 31 -27.96 -10.82 -19.34
N ILE A 32 -27.85 -11.84 -20.16
CA ILE A 32 -26.74 -12.01 -21.12
C ILE A 32 -27.16 -11.71 -22.57
N GLU A 33 -28.43 -11.44 -22.83
CA GLU A 33 -28.87 -11.05 -24.16
C GLU A 33 -28.22 -9.73 -24.61
N GLY A 34 -27.52 -9.79 -25.76
CA GLY A 34 -26.74 -8.65 -26.25
C GLY A 34 -25.44 -8.35 -25.47
N HIS A 35 -25.11 -9.11 -24.43
CA HIS A 35 -23.86 -8.95 -23.72
C HIS A 35 -22.68 -9.50 -24.50
N TRP A 36 -21.56 -8.79 -24.54
CA TRP A 36 -20.36 -9.17 -25.30
C TRP A 36 -19.79 -10.54 -24.93
N ALA A 37 -19.98 -11.01 -23.68
CA ALA A 37 -19.52 -12.29 -23.19
C ALA A 37 -20.64 -13.37 -23.16
N LYS A 38 -21.71 -13.21 -23.92
CA LYS A 38 -22.85 -14.16 -23.90
C LYS A 38 -22.41 -15.60 -24.09
N GLU A 39 -21.61 -15.88 -25.09
CA GLU A 39 -21.12 -17.24 -25.43
C GLU A 39 -20.24 -17.80 -24.29
N THR A 40 -19.34 -17.01 -23.75
CA THR A 40 -18.48 -17.40 -22.62
C THR A 40 -19.31 -17.72 -21.37
N MET A 41 -20.33 -16.94 -21.06
CA MET A 41 -21.20 -17.15 -19.90
C MET A 41 -22.02 -18.44 -20.05
N ILE A 42 -22.59 -18.69 -21.24
CA ILE A 42 -23.33 -19.94 -21.54
C ILE A 42 -22.40 -21.14 -21.44
N ARG A 43 -21.19 -21.07 -22.03
CA ARG A 43 -20.21 -22.13 -21.96
C ARG A 43 -19.84 -22.46 -20.50
N ALA A 44 -19.55 -21.44 -19.68
CA ALA A 44 -19.21 -21.64 -18.28
C ALA A 44 -20.36 -22.25 -17.45
N PHE A 45 -21.59 -21.93 -17.79
CA PHE A 45 -22.77 -22.53 -17.18
C PHE A 45 -22.91 -24.01 -17.60
N ASN A 46 -22.75 -24.33 -18.89
CA ASN A 46 -22.84 -25.67 -19.42
C ASN A 46 -21.71 -26.59 -18.94
N ASP A 47 -20.49 -26.07 -18.80
CA ASP A 47 -19.33 -26.77 -18.25
C ASP A 47 -19.43 -26.96 -16.72
N GLY A 48 -20.43 -26.35 -16.07
CA GLY A 48 -20.65 -26.46 -14.63
C GLY A 48 -19.69 -25.60 -13.80
N TYR A 49 -18.94 -24.68 -14.41
CA TYR A 49 -17.99 -23.82 -13.69
C TYR A 49 -18.70 -22.70 -12.93
N ILE A 50 -19.88 -22.29 -13.39
CA ILE A 50 -20.74 -21.35 -12.69
C ILE A 50 -22.17 -21.88 -12.59
N VAL A 51 -22.89 -21.40 -11.59
CA VAL A 51 -24.33 -21.61 -11.45
C VAL A 51 -25.06 -20.27 -11.61
N GLY A 52 -26.33 -20.33 -12.05
CA GLY A 52 -27.19 -19.15 -12.08
C GLY A 52 -27.46 -18.58 -10.68
N MET A 53 -27.82 -17.31 -10.63
CA MET A 53 -28.31 -16.67 -9.42
C MET A 53 -29.74 -17.16 -9.09
N THR A 54 -30.22 -16.85 -7.90
CA THR A 54 -31.57 -17.27 -7.44
C THR A 54 -32.70 -16.72 -8.31
N ASP A 55 -32.46 -15.66 -9.05
CA ASP A 55 -33.39 -15.05 -10.02
C ASP A 55 -33.25 -15.61 -11.45
N GLY A 56 -32.37 -16.62 -11.64
CA GLY A 56 -32.09 -17.24 -12.92
C GLY A 56 -31.10 -16.48 -13.80
N SER A 57 -30.53 -15.35 -13.35
CA SER A 57 -29.50 -14.60 -14.08
C SER A 57 -28.13 -15.25 -13.97
N LEU A 58 -27.22 -14.94 -14.90
CA LEU A 58 -25.78 -15.33 -14.81
C LEU A 58 -24.89 -14.20 -14.27
N ALA A 59 -25.44 -12.99 -14.13
CA ALA A 59 -24.78 -11.79 -13.59
C ALA A 59 -23.43 -11.49 -14.27
N PRO A 60 -23.34 -11.29 -15.59
CA PRO A 60 -22.07 -11.09 -16.31
C PRO A 60 -21.31 -9.85 -15.84
N ASN A 61 -22.00 -8.78 -15.49
CA ASN A 61 -21.44 -7.54 -14.96
C ASN A 61 -21.24 -7.55 -13.43
N GLY A 62 -21.65 -8.62 -12.74
CA GLY A 62 -21.43 -8.80 -11.32
C GLY A 62 -19.94 -8.94 -11.01
N VAL A 63 -19.45 -8.24 -10.00
CA VAL A 63 -18.06 -8.35 -9.56
C VAL A 63 -17.85 -9.71 -8.89
N ILE A 64 -16.73 -10.38 -9.23
CA ILE A 64 -16.37 -11.67 -8.65
C ILE A 64 -15.49 -11.51 -7.40
N ASN A 65 -15.60 -12.43 -6.45
CA ASN A 65 -14.76 -12.49 -5.25
C ASN A 65 -13.92 -13.77 -5.20
N ARG A 66 -12.97 -13.83 -4.25
CA ARG A 66 -12.06 -14.99 -4.13
C ARG A 66 -12.76 -16.31 -3.83
N ALA A 67 -13.86 -16.30 -3.07
CA ALA A 67 -14.61 -17.51 -2.77
C ALA A 67 -15.27 -18.12 -4.03
N GLN A 68 -15.79 -17.26 -4.90
CA GLN A 68 -16.34 -17.68 -6.19
C GLN A 68 -15.25 -18.21 -7.13
N VAL A 69 -14.09 -17.54 -7.16
CA VAL A 69 -12.93 -18.02 -7.95
C VAL A 69 -12.45 -19.37 -7.47
N ALA A 70 -12.32 -19.59 -6.14
CA ALA A 70 -11.96 -20.86 -5.56
C ALA A 70 -12.92 -22.00 -6.03
N THR A 71 -14.22 -21.70 -6.06
CA THR A 71 -15.23 -22.65 -6.53
C THR A 71 -15.03 -23.00 -8.01
N ILE A 72 -14.84 -21.99 -8.86
CA ILE A 72 -14.61 -22.17 -10.30
C ILE A 72 -13.35 -23.03 -10.55
N LEU A 73 -12.23 -22.68 -9.93
CA LEU A 73 -10.97 -23.40 -10.15
C LEU A 73 -11.04 -24.85 -9.65
N ASN A 74 -11.69 -25.11 -8.51
CA ASN A 74 -11.90 -26.49 -8.06
C ASN A 74 -12.70 -27.33 -9.07
N GLN A 75 -13.67 -26.73 -9.77
CA GLN A 75 -14.42 -27.42 -10.84
C GLN A 75 -13.55 -27.65 -12.09
N VAL A 76 -12.80 -26.63 -12.50
CA VAL A 76 -11.89 -26.71 -13.67
C VAL A 76 -10.88 -27.83 -13.50
N PHE A 77 -10.23 -27.93 -12.32
CA PHE A 77 -9.21 -28.93 -12.03
C PHE A 77 -9.80 -30.25 -11.49
N LYS A 78 -11.12 -30.38 -11.36
CA LYS A 78 -11.83 -31.52 -10.79
C LYS A 78 -11.26 -31.99 -9.43
N ASN A 79 -10.87 -31.05 -8.60
CA ASN A 79 -10.19 -31.34 -7.34
C ASN A 79 -11.12 -32.00 -6.32
N THR A 80 -10.71 -33.14 -5.80
CA THR A 80 -11.42 -33.89 -4.75
C THR A 80 -10.73 -33.80 -3.39
N LYS A 81 -9.43 -33.42 -3.33
CA LYS A 81 -8.63 -33.34 -2.10
C LYS A 81 -8.80 -32.02 -1.38
N SER A 82 -8.66 -31.99 -0.07
CA SER A 82 -8.79 -30.80 0.77
C SER A 82 -7.84 -30.86 1.95
N VAL A 83 -7.56 -29.67 2.55
CA VAL A 83 -6.85 -29.54 3.82
C VAL A 83 -7.84 -29.20 4.93
N ASP A 84 -7.55 -29.60 6.16
CA ASP A 84 -8.34 -29.19 7.32
C ASP A 84 -7.95 -27.76 7.75
N LEU A 85 -8.90 -26.84 7.65
CA LEU A 85 -8.78 -25.44 8.09
C LEU A 85 -9.38 -25.16 9.47
N SER A 86 -9.82 -26.20 10.20
CA SER A 86 -10.38 -26.07 11.55
C SER A 86 -9.41 -25.35 12.47
N GLY A 87 -9.86 -24.28 13.12
CA GLY A 87 -9.03 -23.46 14.00
C GLY A 87 -7.96 -22.59 13.31
N LYS A 88 -7.87 -22.61 11.99
CA LYS A 88 -6.90 -21.83 11.19
C LYS A 88 -7.54 -20.64 10.47
N THR A 89 -8.86 -20.47 10.55
CA THR A 89 -9.61 -19.44 9.86
C THR A 89 -10.73 -18.89 10.73
N ASP A 90 -11.13 -17.63 10.48
CA ASP A 90 -12.32 -16.98 11.05
C ASP A 90 -13.60 -17.27 10.27
N ILE A 91 -13.54 -18.14 9.25
CA ILE A 91 -14.66 -18.51 8.40
C ILE A 91 -15.46 -19.61 9.08
N PRO A 92 -16.80 -19.43 9.30
CA PRO A 92 -17.62 -20.50 9.84
C PRO A 92 -17.63 -21.74 8.95
N SER A 93 -17.53 -22.93 9.51
CA SER A 93 -17.58 -24.21 8.78
C SER A 93 -18.87 -24.42 7.98
N GLY A 94 -19.97 -23.74 8.37
CA GLY A 94 -21.22 -23.72 7.60
C GLY A 94 -21.28 -22.71 6.46
N ALA A 95 -20.23 -21.94 6.21
CA ALA A 95 -20.20 -21.03 5.07
C ALA A 95 -20.21 -21.83 3.75
N TRP A 96 -21.00 -21.39 2.76
CA TRP A 96 -21.17 -22.10 1.49
C TRP A 96 -19.85 -22.38 0.74
N TYR A 97 -18.84 -21.55 0.97
CA TYR A 97 -17.53 -21.65 0.33
C TYR A 97 -16.45 -22.33 1.20
N TYR A 98 -16.78 -22.77 2.43
CA TYR A 98 -15.78 -23.34 3.35
C TYR A 98 -15.08 -24.55 2.75
N ASN A 99 -15.82 -25.56 2.30
CA ASN A 99 -15.26 -26.74 1.63
C ASN A 99 -14.52 -26.38 0.33
N GLN A 100 -15.00 -25.38 -0.42
CA GLN A 100 -14.31 -24.93 -1.63
C GLN A 100 -12.97 -24.27 -1.30
N LEU A 101 -12.90 -23.58 -0.17
CA LEU A 101 -11.65 -22.99 0.32
C LEU A 101 -10.66 -24.07 0.76
N GLU A 102 -11.10 -25.10 1.50
CA GLU A 102 -10.25 -26.24 1.89
C GLU A 102 -9.63 -26.92 0.68
N LYS A 103 -10.42 -27.11 -0.38
CA LYS A 103 -9.96 -27.67 -1.66
C LYS A 103 -8.99 -26.74 -2.39
N ALA A 104 -9.34 -25.46 -2.55
CA ALA A 104 -8.49 -24.48 -3.23
C ALA A 104 -7.17 -24.23 -2.48
N THR A 105 -7.17 -24.37 -1.17
CA THR A 105 -5.96 -24.32 -0.33
C THR A 105 -5.05 -25.53 -0.58
N TYR A 106 -5.64 -26.72 -0.71
CA TYR A 106 -4.86 -27.92 -1.07
C TYR A 106 -4.12 -27.73 -2.39
N LEU A 107 -4.77 -27.13 -3.38
CA LEU A 107 -4.16 -26.83 -4.69
C LEU A 107 -3.25 -25.58 -4.69
N GLY A 108 -3.12 -24.87 -3.58
CA GLY A 108 -2.22 -23.73 -3.47
C GLY A 108 -2.70 -22.45 -4.16
N PHE A 109 -3.94 -22.39 -4.66
CA PHE A 109 -4.47 -21.19 -5.32
C PHE A 109 -4.76 -20.04 -4.34
N ILE A 110 -4.99 -20.36 -3.09
CA ILE A 110 -5.38 -19.40 -2.06
C ILE A 110 -4.56 -19.66 -0.79
N ALA A 111 -3.78 -18.66 -0.42
CA ALA A 111 -2.90 -18.71 0.75
C ALA A 111 -3.48 -17.95 1.98
N THR A 112 -4.68 -17.35 1.87
CA THR A 112 -5.23 -16.49 2.92
C THR A 112 -6.63 -16.94 3.31
N TYR A 113 -6.85 -17.14 4.61
CA TYR A 113 -8.00 -17.84 5.19
C TYR A 113 -8.91 -16.95 6.03
N SER A 114 -9.01 -15.64 5.74
CA SER A 114 -9.93 -14.78 6.47
C SER A 114 -11.21 -14.50 5.68
N LYS A 115 -12.35 -14.44 6.39
CA LYS A 115 -13.66 -14.12 5.82
C LYS A 115 -13.65 -12.79 5.06
N ALA A 116 -12.99 -11.78 5.61
CA ALA A 116 -12.91 -10.46 5.00
C ALA A 116 -12.22 -10.49 3.63
N ILE A 117 -11.16 -11.30 3.49
CA ILE A 117 -10.40 -11.43 2.25
C ILE A 117 -11.14 -12.28 1.23
N MET A 118 -11.76 -13.40 1.66
CA MET A 118 -12.48 -14.31 0.75
C MET A 118 -13.69 -13.66 0.08
N LEU A 119 -14.38 -12.78 0.79
CA LEU A 119 -15.56 -12.07 0.27
C LEU A 119 -15.22 -10.72 -0.37
N LYS A 120 -13.96 -10.27 -0.31
CA LYS A 120 -13.52 -9.05 -0.97
C LYS A 120 -13.58 -9.22 -2.48
N ASN A 121 -14.13 -8.21 -3.16
CA ASN A 121 -14.12 -8.14 -4.61
C ASN A 121 -12.69 -8.22 -5.16
N LEU A 122 -12.51 -9.01 -6.20
CA LEU A 122 -11.24 -9.08 -6.91
C LEU A 122 -11.02 -7.85 -7.78
N ILE A 123 -9.81 -7.32 -7.76
CA ILE A 123 -9.34 -6.42 -8.81
C ILE A 123 -8.67 -7.23 -9.93
N ARG A 124 -8.57 -6.65 -11.11
CA ARG A 124 -8.12 -7.35 -12.32
C ARG A 124 -6.71 -7.93 -12.19
N GLN A 125 -5.78 -7.20 -11.55
CA GLN A 125 -4.42 -7.70 -11.30
C GLN A 125 -4.38 -8.86 -10.28
N ASP A 126 -5.32 -8.94 -9.32
CA ASP A 126 -5.47 -10.14 -8.47
C ASP A 126 -5.84 -11.37 -9.31
N ALA A 127 -6.73 -11.20 -10.32
CA ALA A 127 -7.11 -12.30 -11.21
C ALA A 127 -5.93 -12.79 -12.04
N PHE A 128 -5.03 -11.91 -12.50
CA PHE A 128 -3.81 -12.31 -13.20
C PHE A 128 -2.93 -13.20 -12.32
N VAL A 129 -2.72 -12.83 -11.06
CA VAL A 129 -1.91 -13.62 -10.13
C VAL A 129 -2.55 -14.98 -9.85
N ILE A 130 -3.86 -15.02 -9.57
CA ILE A 130 -4.54 -16.27 -9.23
C ILE A 130 -4.55 -17.22 -10.43
N LEU A 131 -4.94 -16.75 -11.61
CA LEU A 131 -4.95 -17.58 -12.82
C LEU A 131 -3.52 -17.91 -13.26
N GLY A 132 -2.59 -16.97 -13.16
CA GLY A 132 -1.18 -17.19 -13.47
C GLY A 132 -0.53 -18.29 -12.63
N SER A 133 -0.83 -18.31 -11.34
CA SER A 133 -0.38 -19.38 -10.44
C SER A 133 -1.11 -20.70 -10.68
N ALA A 134 -2.42 -20.66 -10.91
CA ALA A 134 -3.24 -21.85 -11.11
C ALA A 134 -2.90 -22.63 -12.39
N PHE A 135 -2.48 -21.93 -13.44
CA PHE A 135 -2.18 -22.52 -14.74
C PHE A 135 -0.69 -22.46 -15.13
N GLY A 136 0.17 -22.00 -14.21
CA GLY A 136 1.60 -21.87 -14.47
C GLY A 136 1.91 -20.94 -15.66
N ILE A 137 1.28 -19.76 -15.72
CA ILE A 137 1.46 -18.81 -16.83
C ILE A 137 2.50 -17.75 -16.47
N THR A 138 2.63 -17.44 -15.19
CA THR A 138 3.50 -16.36 -14.73
C THR A 138 4.96 -16.81 -14.81
N GLU A 139 5.70 -16.18 -15.71
CA GLU A 139 7.14 -16.36 -15.83
C GLU A 139 7.88 -15.61 -14.71
N ALA A 140 9.06 -16.10 -14.34
CA ALA A 140 9.91 -15.47 -13.34
C ALA A 140 10.42 -14.09 -13.83
N ASN A 141 10.78 -13.99 -15.11
CA ASN A 141 11.29 -12.76 -15.72
C ASN A 141 10.69 -12.55 -17.13
N PRO A 142 9.40 -12.20 -17.24
CA PRO A 142 8.72 -12.02 -18.52
C PRO A 142 9.23 -10.78 -19.27
N ASP A 143 9.15 -10.81 -20.60
CA ASP A 143 9.34 -9.60 -21.41
C ASP A 143 8.22 -8.59 -21.10
N GLU A 144 8.60 -7.39 -20.71
CA GLU A 144 7.66 -6.33 -20.38
C GLU A 144 7.29 -5.42 -21.56
N THR A 145 7.82 -5.66 -22.76
CA THR A 145 7.61 -4.78 -23.93
C THR A 145 6.12 -4.58 -24.20
N ARG A 146 5.36 -5.66 -24.18
CA ARG A 146 3.91 -5.59 -24.40
C ARG A 146 3.17 -4.95 -23.23
N LEU A 147 3.56 -5.25 -22.00
CA LEU A 147 3.00 -4.58 -20.81
C LEU A 147 3.21 -3.07 -20.89
N LYS A 148 4.41 -2.61 -21.24
CA LYS A 148 4.76 -1.18 -21.38
C LYS A 148 3.98 -0.44 -22.47
N SER A 149 3.33 -1.15 -23.39
CA SER A 149 2.46 -0.53 -24.40
C SER A 149 1.13 0.00 -23.83
N PHE A 150 0.71 -0.44 -22.64
CA PHE A 150 -0.49 0.10 -21.99
C PHE A 150 -0.19 1.40 -21.25
N LYS A 151 -1.16 2.33 -21.24
CA LYS A 151 -1.02 3.71 -20.71
C LYS A 151 -1.01 3.78 -19.18
N ASP A 152 -1.48 2.73 -18.48
CA ASP A 152 -1.69 2.70 -17.04
C ASP A 152 -0.80 1.67 -16.32
N THR A 153 0.33 1.33 -16.92
CA THR A 153 1.29 0.36 -16.34
C THR A 153 1.97 0.83 -15.07
N ASP A 154 2.06 2.15 -14.87
CA ASP A 154 2.53 2.78 -13.64
C ASP A 154 1.65 2.49 -12.41
N LYS A 155 0.37 2.15 -12.65
CA LYS A 155 -0.60 1.79 -11.60
C LYS A 155 -0.57 0.31 -11.22
N ILE A 156 0.21 -0.50 -11.92
CA ILE A 156 0.38 -1.91 -11.59
C ILE A 156 1.46 -2.01 -10.50
N SER A 157 1.07 -2.45 -9.31
CA SER A 157 2.01 -2.67 -8.21
C SER A 157 3.04 -3.74 -8.58
N GLY A 158 4.28 -3.58 -8.09
CA GLY A 158 5.39 -4.48 -8.38
C GLY A 158 5.04 -5.96 -8.25
N ILE A 159 4.34 -6.35 -7.18
CA ILE A 159 3.95 -7.75 -6.91
C ILE A 159 3.04 -8.38 -8.00
N TYR A 160 2.38 -7.54 -8.83
CA TYR A 160 1.51 -8.02 -9.91
C TYR A 160 2.19 -7.97 -11.28
N ARG A 161 3.38 -7.39 -11.36
CA ARG A 161 4.00 -6.98 -12.63
C ARG A 161 4.31 -8.16 -13.53
N ASN A 162 4.94 -9.22 -12.99
CA ASN A 162 5.26 -10.41 -13.76
C ASN A 162 3.99 -11.10 -14.29
N ALA A 163 2.96 -11.26 -13.44
CA ALA A 163 1.69 -11.83 -13.88
C ALA A 163 1.02 -10.97 -14.97
N ALA A 164 1.04 -9.65 -14.82
CA ALA A 164 0.47 -8.74 -15.81
C ALA A 164 1.23 -8.78 -17.15
N ALA A 165 2.56 -8.87 -17.11
CA ALA A 165 3.39 -9.00 -18.31
C ALA A 165 3.15 -10.34 -19.02
N SER A 166 3.17 -11.46 -18.29
CA SER A 166 2.90 -12.77 -18.84
C SER A 166 1.50 -12.84 -19.47
N PHE A 167 0.47 -12.30 -18.79
CA PHE A 167 -0.90 -12.25 -19.35
C PHE A 167 -1.03 -11.37 -20.59
N ALA A 168 -0.28 -10.27 -20.67
CA ALA A 168 -0.22 -9.45 -21.86
C ALA A 168 0.47 -10.18 -23.01
N ASN A 169 1.60 -10.86 -22.73
CA ASN A 169 2.38 -11.61 -23.75
C ASN A 169 1.57 -12.74 -24.37
N HIS A 170 0.81 -13.47 -23.56
CA HIS A 170 -0.08 -14.55 -24.00
C HIS A 170 -1.44 -14.08 -24.52
N GLU A 171 -1.66 -12.76 -24.71
CA GLU A 171 -2.93 -12.17 -25.16
C GLU A 171 -4.17 -12.52 -24.32
N ILE A 172 -3.98 -13.03 -23.11
CA ILE A 172 -5.06 -13.33 -22.17
C ILE A 172 -5.69 -12.05 -21.68
N ALA A 173 -4.87 -11.04 -21.37
CA ALA A 173 -5.29 -9.71 -20.98
C ALA A 173 -4.96 -8.69 -22.07
N VAL A 174 -5.99 -8.22 -22.78
CA VAL A 174 -5.84 -7.25 -23.90
C VAL A 174 -6.18 -5.81 -23.52
N GLY A 175 -6.79 -5.59 -22.35
CA GLY A 175 -7.20 -4.25 -21.89
C GLY A 175 -8.34 -3.64 -22.71
N ALA A 176 -8.60 -2.35 -22.49
CA ALA A 176 -9.52 -1.54 -23.27
C ALA A 176 -9.01 -0.11 -23.37
N ASP A 177 -9.23 0.55 -24.53
CA ASP A 177 -8.80 1.93 -24.81
C ASP A 177 -7.31 2.19 -24.54
N GLY A 178 -6.49 1.14 -24.69
CA GLY A 178 -5.06 1.18 -24.42
C GLY A 178 -4.68 1.18 -22.93
N ASN A 179 -5.60 0.79 -22.03
CA ASN A 179 -5.35 0.60 -20.61
C ASN A 179 -5.56 -0.85 -20.22
N LEU A 180 -4.71 -1.38 -19.34
CA LEU A 180 -4.84 -2.74 -18.79
C LEU A 180 -5.88 -2.80 -17.66
N MET A 181 -6.11 -1.68 -16.98
CA MET A 181 -7.08 -1.49 -15.89
C MET A 181 -6.86 -2.43 -14.69
N GLY A 182 -5.60 -2.66 -14.32
CA GLY A 182 -5.23 -3.62 -13.28
C GLY A 182 -5.89 -3.41 -11.92
N SER A 183 -6.13 -2.16 -11.51
CA SER A 183 -6.76 -1.80 -10.23
C SER A 183 -8.30 -1.81 -10.23
N LYS A 184 -8.94 -2.00 -11.40
CA LYS A 184 -10.40 -2.08 -11.52
C LYS A 184 -10.93 -3.41 -11.03
N ASN A 185 -12.09 -3.42 -10.39
CA ASN A 185 -12.77 -4.66 -10.05
C ASN A 185 -13.04 -5.49 -11.32
N VAL A 186 -12.76 -6.78 -11.26
CA VAL A 186 -13.02 -7.72 -12.36
C VAL A 186 -14.45 -8.27 -12.27
N THR A 187 -15.14 -8.30 -13.40
CA THR A 187 -16.49 -8.89 -13.47
C THR A 187 -16.44 -10.39 -13.71
N ARG A 188 -17.55 -11.08 -13.47
CA ARG A 188 -17.68 -12.52 -13.77
C ARG A 188 -17.38 -12.81 -15.24
N ALA A 189 -17.91 -11.98 -16.15
CA ALA A 189 -17.68 -12.12 -17.59
C ALA A 189 -16.20 -11.94 -17.95
N GLU A 190 -15.54 -10.91 -17.42
CA GLU A 190 -14.11 -10.67 -17.66
C GLU A 190 -13.24 -11.81 -17.13
N PHE A 191 -13.52 -12.29 -15.89
CA PHE A 191 -12.77 -13.41 -15.30
C PHE A 191 -12.92 -14.69 -16.13
N LEU A 192 -14.15 -15.05 -16.49
CA LEU A 192 -14.42 -16.25 -17.29
C LEU A 192 -13.84 -16.15 -18.70
N THR A 193 -13.82 -14.95 -19.30
CA THR A 193 -13.18 -14.75 -20.61
C THR A 193 -11.68 -14.99 -20.54
N MET A 194 -11.00 -14.51 -19.48
CA MET A 194 -9.58 -14.82 -19.27
C MET A 194 -9.36 -16.32 -19.05
N LEU A 195 -10.19 -16.95 -18.23
CA LEU A 195 -10.13 -18.39 -17.97
C LEU A 195 -10.27 -19.19 -19.28
N TYR A 196 -11.27 -18.91 -20.12
CA TYR A 196 -11.47 -19.66 -21.37
C TYR A 196 -10.37 -19.39 -22.41
N LYS A 197 -9.81 -18.20 -22.47
CA LYS A 197 -8.61 -17.96 -23.28
C LYS A 197 -7.44 -18.87 -22.88
N ILE A 198 -7.30 -19.14 -21.57
CA ILE A 198 -6.32 -20.10 -21.09
C ILE A 198 -6.67 -21.52 -21.49
N LEU A 199 -7.92 -21.95 -21.26
CA LEU A 199 -8.37 -23.31 -21.54
C LEU A 199 -8.42 -23.64 -23.03
N ASP A 200 -8.61 -22.64 -23.89
CA ASP A 200 -8.67 -22.82 -25.35
C ASP A 200 -7.29 -22.92 -26.00
N THR A 201 -6.24 -22.50 -25.31
CA THR A 201 -4.85 -22.52 -25.83
C THR A 201 -3.98 -23.56 -25.15
N ARG A 202 -4.43 -24.17 -24.05
CA ARG A 202 -3.64 -25.11 -23.24
C ARG A 202 -4.34 -26.44 -23.04
N THR A 203 -3.59 -27.52 -23.17
CA THR A 203 -4.03 -28.83 -22.76
C THR A 203 -3.89 -28.96 -21.25
N LEU A 204 -5.03 -29.19 -20.57
CA LEU A 204 -5.09 -29.33 -19.11
C LEU A 204 -5.25 -30.82 -18.75
N TYR A 205 -4.36 -31.31 -17.88
CA TYR A 205 -4.41 -32.64 -17.35
C TYR A 205 -5.09 -32.69 -15.98
N ASP A 206 -5.86 -33.74 -15.75
CA ASP A 206 -6.65 -33.92 -14.52
C ASP A 206 -5.73 -34.04 -13.30
N CYS A 207 -6.08 -33.39 -12.19
CA CYS A 207 -5.26 -33.39 -10.98
C CYS A 207 -5.10 -34.75 -10.28
N THR A 208 -5.83 -35.79 -10.74
CA THR A 208 -5.71 -37.17 -10.25
C THR A 208 -4.94 -38.10 -11.21
N THR A 209 -4.38 -37.55 -12.29
CA THR A 209 -3.67 -38.35 -13.29
C THR A 209 -2.30 -38.79 -12.74
N GLU A 210 -2.01 -40.09 -12.77
CA GLU A 210 -0.75 -40.65 -12.30
C GLU A 210 0.34 -40.68 -13.39
N GLU A 211 -0.07 -40.89 -14.64
CA GLU A 211 0.81 -40.92 -15.80
C GLU A 211 0.31 -39.91 -16.83
N VAL A 212 1.18 -39.05 -17.31
CA VAL A 212 0.89 -38.05 -18.34
C VAL A 212 1.77 -38.27 -19.55
N ASP A 213 1.13 -38.40 -20.70
CA ASP A 213 1.76 -38.32 -22.02
C ASP A 213 1.38 -36.97 -22.63
N LEU A 214 2.34 -36.08 -22.82
CA LEU A 214 2.09 -34.73 -23.33
C LEU A 214 1.68 -34.69 -24.81
N GLY A 215 1.82 -35.81 -25.52
CA GLY A 215 1.53 -35.84 -26.95
C GLY A 215 2.55 -35.05 -27.78
N GLU A 216 2.05 -34.45 -28.86
CA GLU A 216 2.87 -33.65 -29.75
C GLU A 216 2.92 -32.18 -29.28
N ASP A 217 3.12 -31.21 -29.99
CA ASP A 217 3.37 -29.80 -29.72
C ASP A 217 2.37 -29.06 -28.80
N GLY A 218 2.67 -27.85 -28.39
CA GLY A 218 1.73 -26.90 -27.77
C GLY A 218 2.06 -26.46 -26.34
N GLU A 219 1.03 -25.93 -25.67
CA GLU A 219 1.11 -25.49 -24.26
C GLU A 219 0.36 -26.49 -23.36
N HIS A 220 1.04 -27.00 -22.34
CA HIS A 220 0.51 -28.06 -21.46
C HIS A 220 0.55 -27.61 -19.99
N VAL A 221 -0.56 -27.85 -19.27
CA VAL A 221 -0.66 -27.63 -17.82
C VAL A 221 -0.88 -28.96 -17.13
N VAL A 222 0.18 -29.52 -16.57
CA VAL A 222 0.14 -30.74 -15.78
C VAL A 222 -0.07 -30.34 -14.32
N HIS A 223 -1.33 -30.39 -13.90
CA HIS A 223 -1.72 -30.02 -12.53
C HIS A 223 -2.15 -31.31 -11.80
N SER A 224 -1.19 -32.13 -11.40
CA SER A 224 -1.49 -33.41 -10.78
C SER A 224 -0.68 -33.66 -9.51
N TYR A 225 -1.38 -33.95 -8.41
CA TYR A 225 -0.79 -34.35 -7.14
C TYR A 225 -0.52 -35.86 -7.06
N GLU A 226 -1.02 -36.66 -8.02
CA GLU A 226 -0.77 -38.10 -8.10
C GLU A 226 0.28 -38.47 -9.16
N LEU A 227 0.87 -37.47 -9.83
CA LEU A 227 1.82 -37.67 -10.92
C LEU A 227 3.02 -38.51 -10.49
N LYS A 228 3.25 -39.61 -11.23
CA LYS A 228 4.38 -40.51 -11.05
C LYS A 228 5.28 -40.59 -12.27
N GLU A 229 4.71 -40.42 -13.45
CA GLU A 229 5.45 -40.52 -14.71
C GLU A 229 4.99 -39.43 -15.69
N LEU A 230 5.96 -38.75 -16.31
CA LEU A 230 5.73 -37.76 -17.35
C LEU A 230 6.48 -38.17 -18.61
N LYS A 231 5.72 -38.54 -19.66
CA LYS A 231 6.25 -38.89 -20.99
C LYS A 231 6.11 -37.68 -21.91
N ALA A 232 7.17 -37.34 -22.61
CA ALA A 232 7.19 -36.19 -23.47
C ALA A 232 8.27 -36.38 -24.56
N GLU A 233 7.85 -36.59 -25.80
CA GLU A 233 8.74 -36.76 -26.94
C GLU A 233 8.64 -35.60 -27.95
N GLY A 234 7.76 -34.61 -27.68
CA GLY A 234 7.45 -33.48 -28.57
C GLY A 234 8.32 -32.26 -28.40
N GLU A 235 7.97 -31.23 -29.17
CA GLU A 235 8.53 -29.89 -29.11
C GLU A 235 7.46 -28.96 -28.55
N TYR A 236 7.61 -28.45 -27.32
CA TYR A 236 6.58 -27.72 -26.61
C TYR A 236 6.81 -26.23 -26.61
N ASP A 237 5.73 -25.44 -26.61
CA ASP A 237 5.80 -24.01 -26.35
C ASP A 237 5.97 -23.75 -24.85
N THR A 238 5.07 -24.29 -24.04
CA THR A 238 5.16 -24.18 -22.56
C THR A 238 4.67 -25.46 -21.91
N VAL A 239 5.43 -25.96 -20.96
CA VAL A 239 4.98 -27.03 -20.05
C VAL A 239 5.01 -26.50 -18.63
N SER A 240 3.84 -26.53 -17.97
CA SER A 240 3.70 -26.11 -16.56
C SER A 240 3.44 -27.33 -15.70
N LEU A 241 4.34 -27.61 -14.76
CA LEU A 241 4.24 -28.72 -13.81
C LEU A 241 3.84 -28.20 -12.44
N LEU A 242 2.62 -28.51 -12.00
CA LEU A 242 2.00 -27.96 -10.82
C LEU A 242 1.50 -29.06 -9.87
N GLN A 243 1.70 -28.83 -8.56
CA GLN A 243 1.17 -29.65 -7.45
C GLN A 243 1.63 -31.11 -7.41
N GLN A 244 2.62 -31.51 -8.20
CA GLN A 244 3.13 -32.87 -8.11
C GLN A 244 3.77 -33.09 -6.71
N GLN A 245 3.52 -34.27 -6.13
CA GLN A 245 4.00 -34.69 -4.80
C GLN A 245 5.09 -35.76 -4.86
N GLY A 246 5.13 -36.54 -5.91
CA GLY A 246 6.20 -37.50 -6.17
C GLY A 246 7.37 -36.86 -6.92
N ASP A 247 8.52 -37.49 -6.92
CA ASP A 247 9.67 -37.08 -7.70
C ASP A 247 9.43 -37.33 -9.19
N VAL A 248 9.85 -36.39 -10.04
CA VAL A 248 9.61 -36.47 -11.50
C VAL A 248 10.88 -36.09 -12.24
N GLU A 249 11.26 -36.93 -13.20
CA GLU A 249 12.30 -36.68 -14.19
C GLU A 249 11.72 -36.07 -15.47
N ILE A 250 12.38 -35.00 -15.96
CA ILE A 250 11.98 -34.29 -17.17
C ILE A 250 13.01 -34.53 -18.28
N ASN A 251 12.56 -35.21 -19.32
CA ASN A 251 13.36 -35.63 -20.49
C ASN A 251 12.64 -35.19 -21.78
N PHE A 252 12.49 -33.89 -22.01
CA PHE A 252 11.85 -33.36 -23.22
C PHE A 252 12.82 -33.33 -24.39
N LYS A 253 12.29 -33.49 -25.63
CA LYS A 253 13.10 -33.12 -26.80
C LYS A 253 13.40 -31.61 -26.76
N SER A 254 12.36 -30.77 -26.63
CA SER A 254 12.51 -29.36 -26.39
C SER A 254 11.29 -28.72 -25.72
N ALA A 255 11.49 -27.61 -24.98
CA ALA A 255 10.43 -26.72 -24.55
C ALA A 255 10.92 -25.28 -24.55
N LYS A 256 10.15 -24.35 -25.11
CA LYS A 256 10.51 -22.93 -25.00
C LYS A 256 10.52 -22.48 -23.57
N THR A 257 9.51 -22.90 -22.78
CA THR A 257 9.41 -22.60 -21.35
C THR A 257 8.96 -23.83 -20.57
N LEU A 258 9.72 -24.18 -19.53
CA LEU A 258 9.31 -25.14 -18.49
C LEU A 258 9.06 -24.37 -17.20
N ILE A 259 7.85 -24.48 -16.64
CA ILE A 259 7.47 -23.85 -15.37
C ILE A 259 7.32 -24.92 -14.29
N VAL A 260 8.17 -24.86 -13.28
CA VAL A 260 8.09 -25.68 -12.08
C VAL A 260 7.37 -24.89 -11.00
N GLY A 261 6.05 -25.11 -10.89
CA GLY A 261 5.18 -24.43 -9.95
C GLY A 261 5.12 -25.09 -8.57
N PRO A 262 4.10 -24.76 -7.74
CA PRO A 262 3.91 -25.37 -6.43
C PRO A 262 3.85 -26.91 -6.48
N GLY A 263 4.36 -27.57 -5.44
CA GLY A 263 4.36 -29.03 -5.30
C GLY A 263 5.30 -29.47 -4.17
N GLY A 264 5.35 -30.78 -3.89
CA GLY A 264 6.16 -31.35 -2.80
C GLY A 264 7.32 -32.23 -3.26
N GLY A 265 7.22 -32.85 -4.45
CA GLY A 265 8.25 -33.73 -4.98
C GLY A 265 9.43 -33.00 -5.61
N GLU A 266 10.55 -33.69 -5.77
CA GLU A 266 11.71 -33.22 -6.51
C GLU A 266 11.42 -33.19 -8.02
N VAL A 267 11.96 -32.19 -8.70
CA VAL A 267 11.94 -32.10 -10.17
C VAL A 267 13.37 -32.14 -10.68
N HIS A 268 13.68 -33.15 -11.48
CA HIS A 268 14.98 -33.31 -12.11
C HIS A 268 14.86 -33.07 -13.62
N VAL A 269 15.42 -31.95 -14.09
CA VAL A 269 15.50 -31.61 -15.53
C VAL A 269 16.77 -32.26 -16.08
N VAL A 270 16.59 -33.48 -16.64
CA VAL A 270 17.71 -34.35 -16.99
C VAL A 270 18.28 -34.05 -18.37
N SER A 271 17.41 -33.84 -19.37
CA SER A 271 17.85 -33.60 -20.73
C SER A 271 16.84 -32.80 -21.54
N GLY A 272 17.27 -32.24 -22.68
CA GLY A 272 16.44 -31.50 -23.63
C GLY A 272 16.93 -30.10 -23.93
N GLU A 273 16.31 -29.48 -24.92
CA GLU A 273 16.58 -28.09 -25.28
C GLU A 273 15.52 -27.16 -24.67
N TYR A 274 15.91 -26.26 -23.79
CA TYR A 274 15.02 -25.33 -23.12
C TYR A 274 15.38 -23.90 -23.45
N GLY A 275 14.36 -23.04 -23.69
CA GLY A 275 14.57 -21.59 -23.75
C GLY A 275 14.66 -20.99 -22.33
N THR A 276 13.72 -21.38 -21.47
CA THR A 276 13.65 -20.94 -20.08
C THR A 276 13.18 -22.09 -19.17
N VAL A 277 13.79 -22.19 -18.00
CA VAL A 277 13.27 -23.00 -16.88
C VAL A 277 12.97 -22.06 -15.73
N ASP A 278 11.70 -21.99 -15.30
CA ASP A 278 11.24 -21.09 -14.23
C ASP A 278 10.74 -21.87 -13.02
N VAL A 279 11.38 -21.69 -11.87
CA VAL A 279 10.96 -22.25 -10.58
C VAL A 279 10.06 -21.22 -9.87
N THR A 280 8.76 -21.32 -10.10
CA THR A 280 7.75 -20.39 -9.54
C THR A 280 7.12 -20.91 -8.25
N GLY A 281 7.25 -22.21 -7.96
CA GLY A 281 6.84 -22.80 -6.69
C GLY A 281 7.74 -22.42 -5.53
N SER A 282 7.24 -22.61 -4.30
CA SER A 282 8.02 -22.43 -3.07
C SER A 282 8.26 -23.80 -2.39
N ALA A 283 9.33 -23.88 -1.61
CA ALA A 283 9.78 -25.11 -0.96
C ALA A 283 10.02 -26.27 -1.94
N ARG A 284 10.50 -25.95 -3.15
CA ARG A 284 10.81 -26.91 -4.20
C ARG A 284 12.25 -27.38 -4.11
N LYS A 285 12.50 -28.61 -4.52
CA LYS A 285 13.84 -29.11 -4.87
C LYS A 285 13.86 -29.33 -6.38
N VAL A 286 14.77 -28.66 -7.06
CA VAL A 286 14.91 -28.72 -8.52
C VAL A 286 16.37 -28.96 -8.87
N THR A 287 16.64 -30.00 -9.63
CA THR A 287 17.97 -30.31 -10.15
C THR A 287 17.97 -30.10 -11.67
N VAL A 288 18.96 -29.39 -12.18
CA VAL A 288 19.12 -29.09 -13.61
C VAL A 288 20.43 -29.70 -14.08
N SER A 289 20.34 -30.69 -15.01
CA SER A 289 21.46 -31.46 -15.51
C SER A 289 21.64 -31.31 -17.03
N THR A 290 21.05 -30.26 -17.61
CA THR A 290 21.16 -29.91 -19.04
C THR A 290 21.34 -28.40 -19.21
N ASP A 291 21.92 -27.98 -20.30
CA ASP A 291 22.16 -26.57 -20.60
C ASP A 291 20.85 -25.78 -20.75
N VAL A 292 20.76 -24.62 -20.08
CA VAL A 292 19.58 -23.76 -20.12
C VAL A 292 19.97 -22.30 -20.31
N PRO A 293 19.48 -21.59 -21.33
CA PRO A 293 19.76 -20.17 -21.53
C PRO A 293 19.28 -19.31 -20.36
N LYS A 294 18.11 -19.62 -19.77
CA LYS A 294 17.57 -18.84 -18.67
C LYS A 294 17.00 -19.76 -17.59
N LEU A 295 17.48 -19.64 -16.37
CA LEU A 295 16.94 -20.27 -15.18
C LEU A 295 16.40 -19.20 -14.23
N GLY A 296 15.09 -19.16 -14.03
CA GLY A 296 14.41 -18.19 -13.18
C GLY A 296 13.97 -18.79 -11.86
N ILE A 297 14.11 -18.06 -10.74
CA ILE A 297 13.62 -18.46 -9.42
C ILE A 297 12.75 -17.34 -8.90
N ALA A 298 11.43 -17.59 -8.79
CA ALA A 298 10.45 -16.64 -8.28
C ALA A 298 9.84 -17.08 -6.92
N GLY A 299 9.98 -18.36 -6.57
CA GLY A 299 9.47 -18.89 -5.31
C GLY A 299 10.39 -18.68 -4.11
N LYS A 300 9.97 -19.20 -2.95
CA LYS A 300 10.69 -19.07 -1.67
C LYS A 300 11.10 -20.43 -1.12
N ASN A 301 12.18 -20.46 -0.33
CA ASN A 301 12.66 -21.67 0.32
C ASN A 301 12.96 -22.81 -0.66
N ASN A 302 13.35 -22.52 -1.88
CA ASN A 302 13.71 -23.54 -2.85
C ASN A 302 15.15 -23.98 -2.67
N THR A 303 15.43 -25.25 -2.97
CA THR A 303 16.78 -25.76 -3.23
C THR A 303 16.90 -26.03 -4.72
N VAL A 304 17.78 -25.29 -5.39
CA VAL A 304 18.03 -25.43 -6.83
C VAL A 304 19.48 -25.87 -7.03
N VAL A 305 19.67 -27.02 -7.69
CA VAL A 305 20.98 -27.60 -7.98
C VAL A 305 21.25 -27.49 -9.47
N ILE A 306 22.40 -26.94 -9.84
CA ILE A 306 22.93 -26.95 -11.20
C ILE A 306 24.09 -27.95 -11.19
N ASP A 307 23.90 -29.05 -11.91
CA ASP A 307 24.83 -30.17 -11.91
C ASP A 307 26.16 -29.84 -12.63
N GLU A 308 27.15 -30.69 -12.40
CA GLU A 308 28.44 -30.64 -13.09
C GLU A 308 28.27 -30.58 -14.60
N GLU A 309 28.96 -30.29 -15.46
CA GLU A 309 28.78 -30.25 -16.93
C GLU A 309 27.62 -29.38 -17.46
N THR A 310 26.77 -28.83 -16.60
CA THR A 310 25.61 -28.00 -16.99
C THR A 310 26.00 -26.55 -17.12
N THR A 311 25.57 -25.90 -18.21
CA THR A 311 25.78 -24.45 -18.43
C THR A 311 24.44 -23.70 -18.37
N ILE A 312 24.39 -22.67 -17.53
CA ILE A 312 23.29 -21.71 -17.47
C ILE A 312 23.81 -20.35 -17.97
N ASP A 313 23.17 -19.78 -19.01
CA ASP A 313 23.62 -18.46 -19.49
C ASP A 313 23.21 -17.36 -18.49
N THR A 314 21.97 -17.38 -17.99
CA THR A 314 21.50 -16.44 -16.99
C THR A 314 20.69 -17.14 -15.91
N LEU A 315 21.13 -17.05 -14.66
CA LEU A 315 20.37 -17.38 -13.46
C LEU A 315 19.77 -16.09 -12.89
N PHE A 316 18.44 -16.04 -12.76
CA PHE A 316 17.73 -14.86 -12.30
C PHE A 316 16.84 -15.16 -11.09
N LEU A 317 17.11 -14.51 -9.96
CA LEU A 317 16.26 -14.58 -8.77
C LEU A 317 15.45 -13.29 -8.67
N THR A 318 14.11 -13.42 -8.67
CA THR A 318 13.20 -12.28 -8.71
C THR A 318 13.13 -11.54 -7.37
N ASP A 319 12.59 -10.31 -7.38
CA ASP A 319 12.35 -9.50 -6.17
C ASP A 319 11.42 -10.16 -5.14
N TYR A 320 10.66 -11.18 -5.56
CA TYR A 320 9.71 -11.92 -4.70
C TYR A 320 10.29 -13.22 -4.18
N SER A 321 11.40 -13.66 -4.72
CA SER A 321 12.11 -14.84 -4.23
C SER A 321 12.81 -14.51 -2.91
N SER A 322 12.84 -15.48 -2.00
CA SER A 322 13.56 -15.32 -0.73
C SER A 322 13.95 -16.67 -0.13
N GLU A 323 14.97 -16.65 0.69
CA GLU A 323 15.41 -17.82 1.47
C GLU A 323 15.73 -19.05 0.57
N ASN A 324 16.13 -18.81 -0.68
CA ASN A 324 16.50 -19.88 -1.60
C ASN A 324 17.93 -20.34 -1.35
N HIS A 325 18.17 -21.62 -1.55
CA HIS A 325 19.46 -22.25 -1.53
C HIS A 325 19.83 -22.71 -2.95
N VAL A 326 20.84 -22.10 -3.54
CA VAL A 326 21.30 -22.40 -4.91
C VAL A 326 22.66 -23.05 -4.84
N ILE A 327 22.76 -24.26 -5.39
CA ILE A 327 23.99 -25.06 -5.43
C ILE A 327 24.45 -25.10 -6.88
N ILE A 328 25.59 -24.49 -7.16
CA ILE A 328 26.16 -24.39 -8.51
C ILE A 328 27.41 -25.30 -8.59
N ASN A 329 27.28 -26.45 -9.22
CA ASN A 329 28.41 -27.34 -9.50
C ASN A 329 28.87 -27.23 -10.97
N GLY A 330 27.99 -26.76 -11.85
CA GLY A 330 28.25 -26.45 -13.25
C GLY A 330 28.74 -25.03 -13.49
N THR A 331 28.49 -24.51 -14.69
CA THR A 331 28.87 -23.15 -15.10
C THR A 331 27.65 -22.24 -15.19
N VAL A 332 27.70 -21.07 -14.54
CA VAL A 332 26.71 -20.00 -14.72
C VAL A 332 27.41 -18.76 -15.26
N LYS A 333 27.06 -18.33 -16.50
CA LYS A 333 27.71 -17.17 -17.11
C LYS A 333 27.32 -15.86 -16.43
N ARG A 334 26.06 -15.74 -15.99
CA ARG A 334 25.56 -14.54 -15.31
C ARG A 334 24.55 -14.87 -14.23
N VAL A 335 24.75 -14.34 -13.04
CA VAL A 335 23.79 -14.41 -11.93
C VAL A 335 23.23 -13.03 -11.64
N ILE A 336 21.89 -12.90 -11.50
CA ILE A 336 21.22 -11.66 -11.08
C ILE A 336 20.35 -11.99 -9.87
N VAL A 337 20.68 -11.40 -8.73
CA VAL A 337 20.01 -11.67 -7.45
C VAL A 337 19.22 -10.45 -7.01
N ASN A 338 17.90 -10.49 -7.19
CA ASN A 338 16.97 -9.52 -6.60
C ASN A 338 16.25 -10.12 -5.38
N GLY A 339 16.40 -11.43 -5.15
CA GLY A 339 15.75 -12.16 -4.06
C GLY A 339 16.55 -12.11 -2.76
N THR A 340 15.86 -11.84 -1.65
CA THR A 340 16.49 -11.67 -0.34
C THR A 340 16.87 -13.00 0.32
N ASN A 341 17.87 -12.99 1.22
CA ASN A 341 18.29 -14.14 2.03
C ASN A 341 18.63 -15.39 1.20
N THR A 342 19.19 -15.20 0.02
CA THR A 342 19.62 -16.30 -0.84
C THR A 342 20.99 -16.80 -0.43
N LYS A 343 21.13 -18.12 -0.27
CA LYS A 343 22.39 -18.78 0.00
C LYS A 343 22.90 -19.44 -1.27
N PHE A 344 24.19 -19.25 -1.55
CA PHE A 344 24.89 -19.91 -2.65
C PHE A 344 25.96 -20.88 -2.13
N GLU A 345 26.08 -22.04 -2.78
CA GLU A 345 27.13 -23.04 -2.53
C GLU A 345 27.48 -23.73 -3.84
N GLY A 346 28.57 -24.45 -3.86
CA GLY A 346 28.94 -25.35 -4.96
C GLY A 346 30.40 -25.23 -5.36
N THR A 347 30.82 -26.14 -6.25
CA THR A 347 32.16 -26.28 -6.78
C THR A 347 32.31 -25.79 -8.22
N GLY A 348 31.25 -25.23 -8.78
CA GLY A 348 31.19 -24.77 -10.16
C GLY A 348 31.85 -23.41 -10.39
N THR A 349 31.52 -22.81 -11.53
CA THR A 349 32.05 -21.54 -12.01
C THR A 349 30.98 -20.51 -12.19
N VAL A 350 31.23 -19.27 -11.78
CA VAL A 350 30.34 -18.11 -12.02
C VAL A 350 31.13 -16.97 -12.62
N ASN A 351 30.77 -16.56 -13.85
CA ASN A 351 31.56 -15.57 -14.59
C ASN A 351 31.22 -14.13 -14.19
N ASP A 352 29.93 -13.86 -13.89
CA ASP A 352 29.46 -12.52 -13.50
C ASP A 352 28.28 -12.64 -12.53
N ILE A 353 28.24 -11.79 -11.52
CA ILE A 353 27.14 -11.72 -10.56
C ILE A 353 26.76 -10.27 -10.24
N THR A 354 25.47 -9.99 -10.23
CA THR A 354 24.90 -8.73 -9.75
C THR A 354 23.96 -9.02 -8.57
N VAL A 355 24.27 -8.46 -7.41
CA VAL A 355 23.45 -8.59 -6.19
C VAL A 355 22.75 -7.27 -5.93
N ASN A 356 21.41 -7.30 -5.90
CA ASN A 356 20.52 -6.15 -5.66
C ASN A 356 19.65 -6.33 -4.40
N ALA A 357 19.86 -7.40 -3.64
CA ALA A 357 19.06 -7.78 -2.49
C ALA A 357 19.91 -8.05 -1.26
N GLN A 358 19.35 -7.78 -0.07
CA GLN A 358 20.00 -8.01 1.21
C GLN A 358 19.97 -9.48 1.63
N GLY A 359 20.96 -9.88 2.44
CA GLY A 359 21.04 -11.19 3.07
C GLY A 359 21.47 -12.29 2.10
N VAL A 360 22.07 -11.94 0.97
CA VAL A 360 22.72 -12.89 0.09
C VAL A 360 24.01 -13.35 0.73
N SER A 361 24.33 -14.64 0.64
CA SER A 361 25.50 -15.21 1.31
C SER A 361 26.03 -16.45 0.59
N GLY A 362 27.23 -16.80 0.91
CA GLY A 362 27.85 -18.04 0.45
C GLY A 362 28.88 -17.84 -0.65
N LYS A 363 29.33 -18.95 -1.19
CA LYS A 363 30.40 -18.99 -2.20
C LYS A 363 30.20 -20.12 -3.20
N VAL A 364 30.67 -19.87 -4.42
CA VAL A 364 30.82 -20.87 -5.47
C VAL A 364 32.22 -20.75 -6.01
N ALA A 365 33.00 -21.85 -5.97
CA ALA A 365 34.36 -21.87 -6.47
C ALA A 365 34.77 -23.31 -6.83
N PRO A 366 35.52 -23.51 -7.94
CA PRO A 366 36.12 -24.80 -8.25
C PRO A 366 37.00 -25.32 -7.09
N GLU A 367 37.18 -26.65 -6.98
CA GLU A 367 37.90 -27.26 -5.88
C GLU A 367 39.34 -26.79 -5.74
N ASP A 368 39.99 -26.40 -6.84
CA ASP A 368 41.35 -25.90 -6.90
C ASP A 368 41.47 -24.40 -6.57
N VAL A 369 40.35 -23.68 -6.56
CA VAL A 369 40.30 -22.24 -6.21
C VAL A 369 39.87 -22.09 -4.75
N ARG A 370 40.84 -21.71 -3.90
CA ARG A 370 40.54 -21.46 -2.50
C ARG A 370 40.04 -20.06 -2.27
N PRO A 371 38.81 -19.96 -1.71
CA PRO A 371 38.18 -18.66 -1.47
C PRO A 371 38.81 -17.87 -0.31
N LEU A 372 38.33 -16.70 -0.10
CA LEU A 372 38.66 -15.56 0.74
C LEU A 372 38.87 -15.86 2.24
N GLU A 373 39.58 -16.93 2.63
CA GLU A 373 39.82 -17.30 4.05
C GLU A 373 40.47 -16.18 4.90
N LYS A 374 40.98 -15.13 4.27
CA LYS A 374 41.65 -13.99 4.93
C LYS A 374 40.92 -12.67 4.81
N THR A 375 39.78 -12.62 4.09
CA THR A 375 39.08 -11.36 3.94
C THR A 375 38.29 -11.05 5.20
N THR A 376 38.40 -9.82 5.69
CA THR A 376 37.71 -9.33 6.87
C THR A 376 36.99 -8.02 6.56
N ILE A 377 35.82 -7.86 7.13
CA ILE A 377 35.07 -6.60 7.14
C ILE A 377 35.03 -6.12 8.60
N GLU A 378 35.63 -4.97 8.87
CA GLU A 378 35.57 -4.32 10.16
C GLU A 378 34.67 -3.10 10.10
N LEU A 379 33.64 -3.06 10.93
CA LEU A 379 32.69 -1.93 11.05
C LEU A 379 33.00 -1.13 12.31
N SER A 380 32.94 0.21 12.19
CA SER A 380 33.03 1.12 13.33
C SER A 380 31.95 2.18 13.23
N ALA A 381 31.22 2.38 14.32
CA ALA A 381 30.16 3.38 14.43
C ALA A 381 30.12 3.98 15.85
N PRO A 382 29.76 5.27 16.01
CA PRO A 382 29.51 5.83 17.33
C PRO A 382 28.23 5.22 17.91
N SER A 383 28.35 4.58 19.08
CA SER A 383 27.19 4.00 19.78
C SER A 383 27.41 4.11 21.31
N PRO A 384 26.60 4.85 22.07
CA PRO A 384 25.42 5.61 21.62
C PRO A 384 25.77 6.86 20.79
N LEU A 385 24.88 7.23 19.85
CA LEU A 385 24.98 8.47 19.10
C LEU A 385 24.10 9.54 19.77
N PRO A 386 24.64 10.66 20.26
CA PRO A 386 23.87 11.73 20.85
C PRO A 386 22.90 12.38 19.85
N ALA A 387 21.71 12.80 20.35
CA ALA A 387 20.69 13.45 19.56
C ALA A 387 21.23 14.65 18.76
N GLY A 388 20.86 14.73 17.48
CA GLY A 388 21.26 15.80 16.57
C GLY A 388 22.69 15.72 16.05
N LYS A 389 23.43 14.68 16.35
CA LYS A 389 24.76 14.42 15.76
C LYS A 389 24.62 13.66 14.45
N ALA A 390 25.53 13.93 13.52
CA ALA A 390 25.64 13.18 12.28
C ALA A 390 26.16 11.76 12.57
N LEU A 391 25.52 10.76 11.99
CA LEU A 391 25.96 9.39 12.04
C LEU A 391 26.92 9.11 10.88
N ASN A 392 28.12 8.65 11.20
CA ASN A 392 29.08 8.15 10.23
C ASN A 392 29.49 6.73 10.65
N ILE A 393 29.19 5.77 9.82
CA ILE A 393 29.57 4.37 9.99
C ILE A 393 30.67 4.09 8.99
N THR A 394 31.78 3.56 9.45
CA THR A 394 32.92 3.24 8.59
C THR A 394 33.11 1.73 8.51
N ALA A 395 33.48 1.26 7.32
CA ALA A 395 33.89 -0.10 7.07
C ALA A 395 35.30 -0.13 6.51
N LYS A 396 36.10 -1.05 6.99
CA LYS A 396 37.43 -1.39 6.42
C LYS A 396 37.36 -2.83 5.94
N VAL A 397 37.75 -3.04 4.68
CA VAL A 397 37.85 -4.39 4.09
C VAL A 397 39.30 -4.70 3.81
N ASP A 398 39.80 -5.76 4.40
CA ASP A 398 41.17 -6.23 4.25
C ASP A 398 41.21 -7.69 3.76
N GLY A 399 42.25 -8.06 3.04
CA GLY A 399 42.51 -9.44 2.61
C GLY A 399 41.77 -9.85 1.33
N LEU A 400 41.16 -8.89 0.59
CA LEU A 400 40.62 -9.18 -0.74
C LEU A 400 41.70 -9.57 -1.71
N PRO A 401 41.53 -10.64 -2.53
CA PRO A 401 42.45 -10.97 -3.63
C PRO A 401 42.38 -9.94 -4.76
N GLU A 402 43.19 -10.12 -5.80
CA GLU A 402 43.03 -9.35 -7.05
C GLU A 402 41.77 -9.78 -7.77
N GLY A 403 40.90 -8.82 -8.11
CA GLY A 403 39.60 -9.02 -8.76
C GLY A 403 38.63 -7.89 -8.47
N ASP A 404 37.46 -7.94 -9.07
CA ASP A 404 36.42 -6.94 -8.89
C ASP A 404 35.58 -7.26 -7.64
N ALA A 405 35.52 -6.30 -6.73
CA ALA A 405 34.61 -6.38 -5.57
C ALA A 405 33.69 -5.17 -5.54
N THR A 406 32.44 -5.45 -5.32
CA THR A 406 31.41 -4.41 -5.14
C THR A 406 30.79 -4.47 -3.76
N GLY A 407 30.43 -3.32 -3.19
CA GLY A 407 29.79 -3.23 -1.88
C GLY A 407 28.46 -2.50 -1.94
N GLN A 408 27.52 -2.94 -1.14
CA GLN A 408 26.24 -2.26 -0.93
C GLN A 408 26.00 -2.07 0.56
N TRP A 409 25.72 -0.82 0.95
CA TRP A 409 25.26 -0.52 2.30
C TRP A 409 23.78 -0.76 2.44
N TYR A 410 23.38 -1.31 3.59
CA TYR A 410 21.99 -1.42 4.02
C TYR A 410 21.80 -0.73 5.36
N VAL A 411 20.69 0.00 5.50
CA VAL A 411 20.31 0.64 6.76
C VAL A 411 18.87 0.21 7.10
N ASN A 412 18.71 -0.44 8.26
CA ASN A 412 17.46 -1.07 8.69
C ASN A 412 16.84 -1.95 7.58
N GLY A 413 17.68 -2.77 6.93
CA GLY A 413 17.28 -3.70 5.90
C GLY A 413 16.95 -3.09 4.53
N LYS A 414 17.25 -1.81 4.31
CA LYS A 414 17.00 -1.14 3.02
C LYS A 414 18.32 -0.69 2.40
N PRO A 415 18.47 -0.82 1.07
CA PRO A 415 19.65 -0.31 0.38
C PRO A 415 19.85 1.18 0.67
N PHE A 416 21.08 1.57 0.98
CA PHE A 416 21.46 2.94 1.26
C PHE A 416 22.62 3.37 0.32
N GLY A 417 22.37 4.43 -0.45
CA GLY A 417 23.30 4.88 -1.48
C GLY A 417 23.33 3.94 -2.69
N GLY A 418 24.29 4.15 -3.59
CA GLY A 418 24.56 3.26 -4.71
C GLY A 418 25.61 2.20 -4.35
N GLN A 419 25.79 1.23 -5.23
CA GLN A 419 26.91 0.28 -5.14
C GLN A 419 28.24 1.01 -5.20
N ILE A 420 29.21 0.54 -4.43
CA ILE A 420 30.55 1.08 -4.33
C ILE A 420 31.56 0.02 -4.81
N THR A 421 32.65 0.45 -5.44
CA THR A 421 33.81 -0.44 -5.69
C THR A 421 34.58 -0.60 -4.40
N VAL A 422 34.73 -1.84 -3.97
CA VAL A 422 35.50 -2.19 -2.75
C VAL A 422 36.90 -2.57 -3.13
N SER A 423 37.89 -2.00 -2.44
CA SER A 423 39.30 -2.33 -2.63
C SER A 423 39.99 -2.55 -1.29
N ASN A 424 40.98 -3.41 -1.32
CA ASN A 424 41.72 -3.87 -0.16
C ASN A 424 42.35 -2.72 0.63
N GLY A 425 42.17 -2.69 1.93
CA GLY A 425 42.73 -1.67 2.84
C GLY A 425 42.03 -0.31 2.82
N ASN A 426 41.04 -0.08 1.96
CA ASN A 426 40.29 1.18 1.91
C ASN A 426 39.17 1.23 2.96
N THR A 427 38.85 2.47 3.35
CA THR A 427 37.74 2.76 4.26
C THR A 427 36.58 3.32 3.49
N PHE A 428 35.40 2.76 3.72
CA PHE A 428 34.14 3.16 3.12
C PHE A 428 33.22 3.73 4.19
N THR A 429 32.45 4.77 3.87
CA THR A 429 31.60 5.47 4.86
C THR A 429 30.14 5.46 4.45
N CYS A 430 29.26 5.13 5.40
CA CYS A 430 27.81 5.26 5.31
C CYS A 430 27.34 6.35 6.28
N SER A 431 26.61 7.34 5.78
CA SER A 431 26.17 8.49 6.59
C SER A 431 24.66 8.73 6.45
N PRO A 432 23.82 7.88 7.05
CA PRO A 432 22.38 8.03 6.97
C PRO A 432 21.88 9.22 7.78
N SER A 433 20.85 9.90 7.24
CA SER A 433 20.16 10.97 7.97
C SER A 433 19.25 10.36 9.04
N ILE A 434 19.29 10.91 10.25
CA ILE A 434 18.43 10.49 11.36
C ILE A 434 17.24 11.42 11.45
N GLU A 435 16.03 10.90 11.31
CA GLU A 435 14.79 11.63 11.54
C GLU A 435 14.35 11.49 13.00
N TYR A 436 14.51 12.56 13.78
CA TYR A 436 14.16 12.58 15.18
C TYR A 436 12.67 12.84 15.38
N SER A 437 12.00 11.94 16.08
CA SER A 437 10.59 12.08 16.48
C SER A 437 10.36 11.53 17.89
N ARG A 438 9.20 11.82 18.50
CA ARG A 438 8.86 11.35 19.86
C ARG A 438 8.93 9.82 20.01
N ASN A 439 8.54 9.12 18.96
CA ASN A 439 8.41 7.65 18.91
C ASN A 439 9.38 7.03 17.91
N MET A 440 10.55 7.66 17.70
CA MET A 440 11.55 7.09 16.80
C MET A 440 12.10 5.78 17.37
N ASP A 441 12.49 4.89 16.49
CA ASP A 441 13.29 3.74 16.87
C ASP A 441 14.67 4.24 17.35
N THR A 442 15.08 3.80 18.53
CA THR A 442 16.37 4.15 19.13
C THR A 442 17.49 3.18 18.74
N LYS A 443 17.19 2.24 17.84
CA LYS A 443 18.18 1.33 17.26
C LYS A 443 18.19 1.50 15.75
N LEU A 444 19.39 1.56 15.20
CA LEU A 444 19.65 1.53 13.76
C LEU A 444 20.61 0.39 13.49
N ASN A 445 20.25 -0.50 12.58
CA ASN A 445 21.14 -1.52 12.07
C ASN A 445 21.76 -1.03 10.76
N ALA A 446 23.08 -1.19 10.63
CA ALA A 446 23.79 -0.93 9.38
C ALA A 446 24.61 -2.15 8.99
N GLU A 447 24.54 -2.53 7.74
CA GLU A 447 25.24 -3.68 7.17
C GLU A 447 25.97 -3.25 5.90
N LEU A 448 27.20 -3.72 5.74
CA LEU A 448 27.90 -3.70 4.47
C LEU A 448 27.95 -5.13 3.93
N GLU A 449 27.40 -5.32 2.74
CA GLU A 449 27.52 -6.53 1.95
C GLU A 449 28.56 -6.30 0.87
N VAL A 450 29.50 -7.22 0.72
CA VAL A 450 30.56 -7.18 -0.26
C VAL A 450 30.46 -8.43 -1.13
N VAL A 451 30.41 -8.22 -2.43
CA VAL A 451 30.40 -9.25 -3.46
C VAL A 451 31.71 -9.21 -4.20
N PHE A 452 32.43 -10.29 -4.13
CA PHE A 452 33.64 -10.51 -4.91
C PHE A 452 33.33 -11.45 -6.06
N CYS A 453 33.85 -11.13 -7.27
CA CYS A 453 33.75 -12.00 -8.43
C CYS A 453 34.96 -11.75 -9.34
N ASP A 454 35.65 -12.81 -9.76
CA ASP A 454 36.80 -12.73 -10.64
C ASP A 454 36.62 -13.43 -11.99
N GLY A 455 35.39 -13.85 -12.31
CA GLY A 455 35.03 -14.56 -13.54
C GLY A 455 35.21 -16.08 -13.47
N SER A 456 35.78 -16.62 -12.39
CA SER A 456 35.87 -18.06 -12.13
C SER A 456 35.04 -18.46 -10.88
N MET A 457 34.99 -17.59 -9.90
CA MET A 457 34.31 -17.80 -8.64
C MET A 457 33.60 -16.51 -8.18
N PHE A 458 32.67 -16.65 -7.27
CA PHE A 458 32.20 -15.53 -6.46
C PHE A 458 32.08 -15.90 -4.97
N GLU A 459 32.16 -14.88 -4.13
CA GLU A 459 31.82 -14.98 -2.71
C GLU A 459 31.11 -13.73 -2.24
N VAL A 460 30.03 -13.90 -1.44
CA VAL A 460 29.29 -12.82 -0.81
C VAL A 460 29.52 -12.86 0.69
N MET A 461 29.97 -11.74 1.21
CA MET A 461 30.23 -11.54 2.63
C MET A 461 29.44 -10.35 3.14
N SER A 462 28.97 -10.42 4.38
CA SER A 462 28.39 -9.26 5.01
C SER A 462 28.87 -9.08 6.45
N LYS A 463 28.78 -7.84 6.92
CA LYS A 463 29.00 -7.48 8.31
C LYS A 463 28.01 -6.41 8.72
N SER A 464 27.36 -6.63 9.85
CA SER A 464 26.41 -5.67 10.42
C SER A 464 26.89 -5.10 11.74
N THR A 465 26.37 -3.92 12.10
CA THR A 465 26.55 -3.28 13.40
C THR A 465 25.27 -2.56 13.80
N ASP A 466 24.97 -2.59 15.11
CA ASP A 466 23.85 -1.85 15.68
C ASP A 466 24.35 -0.54 16.29
N VAL A 467 23.63 0.53 16.01
CA VAL A 467 23.88 1.86 16.58
C VAL A 467 22.72 2.22 17.50
N VAL A 468 23.02 2.51 18.76
CA VAL A 468 22.04 3.07 19.70
C VAL A 468 21.94 4.57 19.46
N LEU A 469 20.74 5.06 19.21
CA LEU A 469 20.44 6.48 18.98
C LEU A 469 19.84 7.08 20.25
N GLU A 470 20.43 8.17 20.73
CA GLU A 470 19.81 8.99 21.79
C GLU A 470 18.80 9.93 21.17
N ASN A 471 17.59 9.97 21.73
CA ASN A 471 16.54 10.86 21.27
C ASN A 471 16.59 12.17 22.05
N TYR A 472 16.01 13.24 21.49
CA TYR A 472 15.81 14.49 22.22
C TYR A 472 14.90 14.26 23.44
N PRO A 473 15.14 14.97 24.55
CA PRO A 473 14.26 14.85 25.72
C PRO A 473 12.85 15.35 25.42
N ALA A 474 11.86 14.87 26.18
CA ALA A 474 10.45 15.21 25.97
C ALA A 474 10.19 16.73 25.94
N ASP A 475 10.91 17.50 26.73
CA ASP A 475 10.82 18.97 26.75
C ASP A 475 11.21 19.65 25.43
N TYR A 476 12.11 19.05 24.66
CA TYR A 476 12.47 19.56 23.35
C TYR A 476 11.26 19.54 22.41
N TYR A 477 10.59 18.39 22.32
CA TYR A 477 9.38 18.25 21.49
C TYR A 477 8.23 19.11 21.96
N LYS A 478 8.07 19.26 23.29
CA LYS A 478 7.08 20.19 23.86
C LYS A 478 7.34 21.63 23.42
N LYS A 479 8.59 22.07 23.41
CA LYS A 479 8.96 23.41 22.91
C LYS A 479 8.67 23.58 21.42
N LEU A 480 8.95 22.55 20.61
CA LEU A 480 8.62 22.57 19.17
C LEU A 480 7.11 22.67 18.93
N ASP A 481 6.30 21.92 19.67
CA ASP A 481 4.85 22.00 19.54
C ASP A 481 4.32 23.37 19.94
N ILE A 482 4.83 23.95 21.05
CA ILE A 482 4.47 25.30 21.48
C ILE A 482 4.85 26.32 20.39
N ALA A 483 6.03 26.21 19.80
CA ALA A 483 6.45 27.08 18.72
C ALA A 483 5.51 26.98 17.52
N ARG A 484 5.21 25.74 17.08
CA ARG A 484 4.30 25.47 15.97
C ARG A 484 2.89 26.02 16.22
N VAL A 485 2.29 25.75 17.39
CA VAL A 485 0.93 26.23 17.68
C VAL A 485 0.88 27.75 17.82
N ASN A 486 1.93 28.39 18.28
CA ASN A 486 2.02 29.84 18.30
C ASN A 486 2.09 30.48 16.91
N GLU A 487 2.63 29.77 15.93
CA GLU A 487 2.60 30.15 14.52
C GLU A 487 1.25 29.92 13.86
N THR A 488 0.56 28.86 14.27
CA THR A 488 -0.69 28.39 13.65
C THR A 488 -1.90 29.12 14.22
N ILE A 489 -1.99 29.27 15.55
CA ILE A 489 -3.14 29.88 16.22
C ILE A 489 -3.00 31.39 16.21
N THR A 490 -3.88 32.03 15.44
CA THR A 490 -3.92 33.49 15.26
C THR A 490 -5.22 34.07 15.81
N SER A 491 -5.17 35.36 16.26
CA SER A 491 -6.35 36.04 16.81
C SER A 491 -7.29 36.58 15.73
N TYR A 492 -6.72 37.10 14.63
CA TYR A 492 -7.46 37.66 13.50
C TYR A 492 -6.81 37.26 12.17
N GLN A 493 -7.66 37.08 11.17
CA GLN A 493 -7.22 36.99 9.77
C GLN A 493 -8.11 37.89 8.92
N TYR A 494 -7.65 39.05 8.54
CA TYR A 494 -8.38 39.96 7.66
C TYR A 494 -7.43 40.57 6.63
N GLN A 495 -8.00 40.91 5.47
CA GLN A 495 -7.25 41.46 4.36
C GLN A 495 -6.96 42.95 4.58
N ALA A 496 -5.75 43.35 4.28
CA ALA A 496 -5.33 44.75 4.29
C ALA A 496 -4.51 45.07 3.04
N THR A 497 -4.33 46.35 2.79
CA THR A 497 -3.49 46.87 1.71
C THR A 497 -2.38 47.72 2.30
N ILE A 498 -1.15 47.49 1.86
CA ILE A 498 -0.01 48.36 2.21
C ILE A 498 -0.22 49.75 1.57
N THR A 499 -0.17 50.80 2.37
CA THR A 499 -0.43 52.19 1.94
C THR A 499 0.82 52.93 1.52
N THR A 500 1.99 52.53 2.07
CA THR A 500 3.28 53.20 1.86
C THR A 500 4.37 52.15 1.61
N ASN A 501 5.35 52.46 0.77
CA ASN A 501 6.53 51.58 0.66
C ASN A 501 7.31 51.59 1.99
N GLY A 502 7.90 50.47 2.32
CA GLY A 502 8.62 50.28 3.58
C GLY A 502 9.19 48.89 3.73
N ASN A 503 9.33 48.45 4.98
CA ASN A 503 9.91 47.16 5.31
C ASN A 503 8.96 46.34 6.22
N ALA A 504 9.02 45.02 6.09
CA ALA A 504 8.54 44.09 7.08
C ALA A 504 9.71 43.58 7.92
N TYR A 505 9.45 43.28 9.18
CA TYR A 505 10.45 42.92 10.18
C TYR A 505 10.13 41.60 10.85
N LYS A 506 11.18 40.98 11.41
CA LYS A 506 11.03 39.67 12.12
C LYS A 506 10.35 39.86 13.48
N GLU A 507 10.64 41.00 14.15
CA GLU A 507 10.20 41.28 15.51
C GLU A 507 9.10 42.36 15.58
N SER A 508 8.26 42.29 16.61
CA SER A 508 7.13 43.23 16.81
C SER A 508 7.56 44.66 17.09
N ASN A 509 8.78 44.89 17.54
CA ASN A 509 9.36 46.23 17.75
C ASN A 509 9.95 46.80 16.47
N LEU A 510 9.70 46.23 15.32
CA LEU A 510 10.20 46.60 14.00
C LEU A 510 11.73 46.50 13.88
N THR A 511 12.32 45.49 14.49
CA THR A 511 13.73 45.12 14.33
C THR A 511 13.87 43.81 13.55
N GLY A 512 15.09 43.55 13.05
CA GLY A 512 15.36 42.36 12.25
C GLY A 512 14.67 42.46 10.88
N TRP A 513 15.27 43.18 9.93
CA TRP A 513 14.76 43.32 8.57
C TRP A 513 14.41 41.91 7.94
N LEU A 514 13.23 41.83 7.34
CA LEU A 514 12.74 40.60 6.71
C LEU A 514 12.69 40.72 5.19
N CYS A 515 11.95 41.73 4.69
CA CYS A 515 11.84 42.03 3.27
C CYS A 515 11.20 43.42 3.06
N GLU A 516 11.30 43.94 1.84
CA GLU A 516 10.58 45.15 1.42
C GLU A 516 9.08 44.87 1.24
N ILE A 517 8.27 45.91 1.54
CA ILE A 517 6.85 45.97 1.25
C ILE A 517 6.55 47.17 0.34
N LYS A 518 5.64 46.98 -0.61
CA LYS A 518 5.28 47.99 -1.61
C LYS A 518 3.84 48.46 -1.45
N LYS A 519 3.61 49.73 -1.67
CA LYS A 519 2.25 50.31 -1.76
C LYS A 519 1.38 49.52 -2.73
N GLY A 520 0.16 49.21 -2.32
CA GLY A 520 -0.80 48.40 -3.10
C GLY A 520 -0.71 46.90 -2.83
N MET A 521 0.33 46.43 -2.12
CA MET A 521 0.47 45.00 -1.79
C MET A 521 -0.69 44.57 -0.89
N LYS A 522 -1.35 43.48 -1.24
CA LYS A 522 -2.40 42.82 -0.44
C LYS A 522 -1.75 41.89 0.57
N VAL A 523 -2.14 42.02 1.83
CA VAL A 523 -1.61 41.21 2.94
C VAL A 523 -2.74 40.71 3.83
N THR A 524 -2.50 39.61 4.51
CA THR A 524 -3.42 39.08 5.53
C THR A 524 -2.88 39.48 6.92
N CYS A 525 -3.64 40.24 7.69
CA CYS A 525 -3.29 40.55 9.08
C CYS A 525 -3.53 39.33 9.96
N LEU A 526 -2.50 38.95 10.71
CA LEU A 526 -2.48 37.81 11.61
C LEU A 526 -2.67 38.20 13.09
N THR A 527 -2.61 39.48 13.41
CA THR A 527 -2.86 40.04 14.75
C THR A 527 -3.79 41.24 14.64
N PRO A 528 -4.46 41.66 15.74
CA PRO A 528 -5.32 42.84 15.75
C PRO A 528 -4.55 44.10 15.37
N VAL A 529 -5.22 45.06 14.69
CA VAL A 529 -4.69 46.38 14.29
C VAL A 529 -4.94 47.43 15.37
N ASN A 530 -4.98 47.06 16.61
CA ASN A 530 -5.20 47.98 17.75
C ASN A 530 -3.90 48.41 18.46
N THR A 531 -2.76 48.00 17.91
CA THR A 531 -1.43 48.33 18.42
C THR A 531 -0.64 49.12 17.37
N SER A 532 0.54 49.64 17.71
CA SER A 532 1.43 50.37 16.78
C SER A 532 2.00 49.51 15.67
N THR A 533 1.97 48.17 15.83
CA THR A 533 2.47 47.20 14.86
C THR A 533 1.49 46.04 14.68
N VAL A 534 1.50 45.42 13.51
CA VAL A 534 0.66 44.29 13.16
C VAL A 534 1.50 43.24 12.43
N ARG A 535 1.30 42.00 12.79
CA ARG A 535 1.90 40.86 12.05
C ARG A 535 1.08 40.59 10.81
N VAL A 536 1.72 40.47 9.67
CA VAL A 536 1.08 40.22 8.38
C VAL A 536 1.68 39.00 7.68
N LEU A 537 0.83 38.28 6.96
CA LEU A 537 1.25 37.31 5.96
C LEU A 537 1.36 38.01 4.61
N LEU A 538 2.54 38.01 4.04
CA LEU A 538 2.88 38.61 2.76
C LEU A 538 2.57 37.64 1.58
N PRO A 539 2.38 38.12 0.35
CA PRO A 539 2.11 37.28 -0.81
C PRO A 539 3.20 36.26 -1.12
N ASN A 540 4.43 36.47 -0.71
CA ASN A 540 5.56 35.54 -0.84
C ASN A 540 5.59 34.46 0.27
N GLY A 541 4.57 34.39 1.14
CA GLY A 541 4.47 33.44 2.23
C GLY A 541 5.20 33.84 3.53
N TYR A 542 5.96 34.93 3.53
CA TYR A 542 6.63 35.41 4.75
C TYR A 542 5.65 36.02 5.74
N LYS A 543 5.87 35.75 7.03
CA LYS A 543 5.14 36.37 8.16
C LYS A 543 6.04 37.41 8.82
N GLY A 544 5.70 38.68 8.67
CA GLY A 544 6.50 39.78 9.18
C GLY A 544 5.66 40.83 9.93
N TRP A 545 6.32 41.66 10.73
CA TRP A 545 5.71 42.79 11.43
C TRP A 545 5.85 44.07 10.60
N VAL A 546 4.76 44.82 10.53
CA VAL A 546 4.72 46.15 9.87
C VAL A 546 4.07 47.17 10.79
N SER A 547 4.36 48.44 10.56
CA SER A 547 3.65 49.52 11.25
C SER A 547 2.18 49.54 10.88
N THR A 548 1.29 49.72 11.84
CA THR A 548 -0.15 49.87 11.57
C THR A 548 -0.48 51.09 10.72
N GLY A 549 0.37 52.15 10.77
CA GLY A 549 0.24 53.31 9.87
C GLY A 549 0.58 53.03 8.41
N ALA A 550 1.23 51.92 8.12
CA ALA A 550 1.57 51.50 6.77
C ALA A 550 0.52 50.60 6.10
N ILE A 551 -0.60 50.31 6.79
CA ILE A 551 -1.67 49.47 6.23
C ILE A 551 -3.02 50.17 6.28
N GLN A 552 -3.86 49.80 5.31
CA GLN A 552 -5.29 50.12 5.31
C GLN A 552 -6.08 48.84 5.28
N THR A 553 -6.91 48.64 6.29
CA THR A 553 -7.82 47.48 6.35
C THR A 553 -9.01 47.72 5.44
N GLY A 554 -9.41 46.71 4.70
CA GLY A 554 -10.61 46.75 3.85
C GLY A 554 -11.89 46.77 4.69
N SER A 555 -12.93 47.46 4.23
CA SER A 555 -14.25 47.43 4.85
C SER A 555 -14.91 46.04 4.65
N GLY A 556 -14.88 45.20 5.67
CA GLY A 556 -15.90 44.13 5.82
C GLY A 556 -15.57 42.74 5.39
N ASN A 557 -14.39 42.37 4.88
CA ASN A 557 -14.08 40.98 4.53
C ASN A 557 -13.09 40.33 5.50
N TYR A 558 -13.65 39.64 6.51
CA TYR A 558 -12.85 38.69 7.30
C TYR A 558 -12.54 37.43 6.51
N THR A 559 -11.29 37.03 6.43
CA THR A 559 -10.94 35.67 6.08
C THR A 559 -10.98 34.83 7.35
N LEU A 560 -11.98 33.99 7.50
CA LEU A 560 -12.07 33.08 8.65
C LEU A 560 -11.05 31.96 8.49
N ALA A 561 -10.34 31.65 9.56
CA ALA A 561 -9.52 30.45 9.60
C ALA A 561 -10.40 29.20 9.69
N LYS A 562 -9.91 28.09 9.11
CA LYS A 562 -10.42 26.76 9.46
C LYS A 562 -10.22 26.56 10.97
N ASP A 563 -11.14 25.85 11.64
CA ASP A 563 -10.99 25.54 13.06
C ASP A 563 -9.65 24.82 13.32
N PHE A 564 -9.02 25.19 14.42
CA PHE A 564 -7.74 24.62 14.82
C PHE A 564 -7.93 23.19 15.33
N ASP A 565 -6.89 22.38 15.21
CA ASP A 565 -6.88 21.03 15.79
C ASP A 565 -7.10 21.09 17.31
N ASN A 566 -7.79 20.08 17.86
CA ASN A 566 -8.15 20.06 19.27
C ASN A 566 -6.91 19.92 20.19
N ASP A 567 -5.92 19.15 19.78
CA ASP A 567 -4.67 18.99 20.53
C ASP A 567 -3.87 20.30 20.49
N ASP A 568 -3.86 20.99 19.36
CA ASP A 568 -3.24 22.30 19.23
C ASP A 568 -3.88 23.36 20.14
N LYS A 569 -5.21 23.34 20.27
CA LYS A 569 -5.93 24.22 21.21
C LYS A 569 -5.49 23.95 22.66
N VAL A 570 -5.35 22.67 23.03
CA VAL A 570 -4.90 22.27 24.38
C VAL A 570 -3.46 22.71 24.63
N ILE A 571 -2.56 22.47 23.67
CA ILE A 571 -1.15 22.91 23.78
C ILE A 571 -1.07 24.42 23.91
N TRP A 572 -1.81 25.18 23.09
CA TRP A 572 -1.80 26.63 23.08
C TRP A 572 -2.29 27.23 24.40
N VAL A 573 -3.43 26.76 24.92
CA VAL A 573 -4.00 27.27 26.19
C VAL A 573 -3.05 26.96 27.35
N ASN A 574 -2.50 25.74 27.42
CA ASN A 574 -1.58 25.37 28.50
C ASN A 574 -0.24 26.10 28.43
N SER A 575 0.23 26.44 27.23
CA SER A 575 1.49 27.19 27.06
C SER A 575 1.41 28.68 27.48
N ARG A 576 0.18 29.23 27.59
CA ARG A 576 -0.08 30.61 27.92
C ARG A 576 -0.26 30.85 29.44
N ASN A 577 -0.20 29.80 30.24
CA ASN A 577 -0.41 29.86 31.69
C ASN A 577 -1.72 30.55 32.12
N TYR A 578 -2.76 30.47 31.31
CA TYR A 578 -4.05 30.99 31.73
C TYR A 578 -4.53 30.27 32.98
N SER A 579 -4.99 31.08 33.98
CA SER A 579 -5.57 30.55 35.21
C SER A 579 -7.04 30.96 35.32
N SER A 580 -7.81 30.19 36.03
CA SER A 580 -9.20 30.48 36.38
C SER A 580 -9.43 30.23 37.86
N SER A 581 -10.30 30.98 38.50
CA SER A 581 -10.74 30.74 39.88
C SER A 581 -11.66 29.53 40.01
N THR A 582 -12.08 28.98 38.87
CA THR A 582 -12.91 27.79 38.77
C THR A 582 -12.16 26.70 38.01
N ASN A 583 -12.72 25.49 37.95
CA ASN A 583 -12.19 24.42 37.14
C ASN A 583 -12.59 24.50 35.64
N TYR A 584 -13.02 25.70 35.17
CA TYR A 584 -13.37 26.00 33.79
C TYR A 584 -12.57 27.18 33.27
N LEU A 585 -12.23 27.14 31.97
CA LEU A 585 -11.67 28.22 31.18
C LEU A 585 -12.43 28.28 29.85
N ILE A 586 -12.77 29.50 29.40
CA ILE A 586 -13.39 29.72 28.10
C ILE A 586 -12.38 30.45 27.22
N TRP A 587 -12.16 29.96 26.00
CA TRP A 587 -11.44 30.66 24.96
C TRP A 587 -12.33 30.88 23.74
N VAL A 588 -12.60 32.16 23.44
CA VAL A 588 -13.29 32.57 22.21
C VAL A 588 -12.25 32.85 21.15
N SER A 589 -12.21 31.99 20.12
CA SER A 589 -11.37 32.21 18.95
C SER A 589 -12.09 33.09 17.94
N LEU A 590 -11.58 34.33 17.81
CA LEU A 590 -12.09 35.31 16.86
C LEU A 590 -11.80 34.90 15.40
N ALA A 591 -10.67 34.26 15.15
CA ALA A 591 -10.29 33.79 13.81
C ALA A 591 -11.19 32.66 13.29
N CYS A 592 -11.61 31.74 14.16
CA CYS A 592 -12.39 30.56 13.79
C CYS A 592 -13.87 30.69 14.13
N GLN A 593 -14.29 31.77 14.83
CA GLN A 593 -15.66 31.96 15.32
C GLN A 593 -16.13 30.76 16.16
N LYS A 594 -15.30 30.39 17.15
CA LYS A 594 -15.52 29.28 18.06
C LYS A 594 -15.39 29.69 19.52
N VAL A 595 -16.26 29.15 20.36
CA VAL A 595 -16.12 29.18 21.83
C VAL A 595 -15.62 27.80 22.24
N ASN A 596 -14.39 27.75 22.77
CA ASN A 596 -13.77 26.53 23.28
C ASN A 596 -13.84 26.56 24.81
N VAL A 597 -14.40 25.53 25.43
CA VAL A 597 -14.50 25.40 26.88
C VAL A 597 -13.55 24.31 27.34
N PHE A 598 -12.73 24.66 28.31
CA PHE A 598 -11.76 23.75 28.92
C PHE A 598 -12.13 23.47 30.37
N THR A 599 -11.75 22.28 30.83
CA THR A 599 -11.83 21.85 32.24
C THR A 599 -10.44 21.53 32.76
N GLY A 600 -10.17 21.83 34.03
CA GLY A 600 -8.87 21.58 34.65
C GLY A 600 -8.34 22.74 35.48
N SER A 601 -7.04 23.01 35.35
CA SER A 601 -6.34 24.07 36.03
C SER A 601 -5.17 24.61 35.20
N ALA A 602 -4.55 25.70 35.59
CA ALA A 602 -3.41 26.30 34.89
C ALA A 602 -2.33 25.25 34.57
N GLY A 603 -1.96 25.16 33.29
CA GLY A 603 -0.99 24.22 32.76
C GLY A 603 -1.54 22.80 32.51
N ASN A 604 -2.77 22.50 32.93
CA ASN A 604 -3.42 21.18 32.79
C ASN A 604 -4.86 21.27 32.29
N TRP A 605 -5.12 22.21 31.39
CA TRP A 605 -6.43 22.37 30.75
C TRP A 605 -6.68 21.26 29.73
N LYS A 606 -7.90 20.70 29.74
CA LYS A 606 -8.39 19.71 28.77
C LYS A 606 -9.59 20.30 28.04
N LEU A 607 -9.64 20.19 26.73
CA LEU A 607 -10.77 20.66 25.94
C LEU A 607 -12.02 19.79 26.25
N ALA A 608 -13.11 20.47 26.69
CA ALA A 608 -14.37 19.83 27.01
C ALA A 608 -15.41 20.01 25.91
N ASN A 609 -15.57 21.24 25.39
CA ASN A 609 -16.58 21.58 24.39
C ASN A 609 -16.06 22.59 23.39
N VAL A 610 -16.60 22.53 22.14
CA VAL A 610 -16.37 23.50 21.08
C VAL A 610 -17.71 23.89 20.49
N PHE A 611 -18.06 25.18 20.59
CA PHE A 611 -19.32 25.71 20.09
C PHE A 611 -19.09 26.72 18.95
N PRO A 612 -19.89 26.72 17.88
CA PRO A 612 -19.87 27.81 16.92
C PRO A 612 -20.38 29.10 17.57
N CYS A 613 -19.83 30.24 17.16
CA CYS A 613 -20.31 31.54 17.62
C CYS A 613 -20.34 32.57 16.49
N ALA A 614 -20.89 33.75 16.76
CA ALA A 614 -20.76 34.93 15.93
C ALA A 614 -20.35 36.08 16.83
N THR A 615 -19.12 36.58 16.63
CA THR A 615 -18.55 37.68 17.40
C THR A 615 -18.84 39.04 16.78
N GLY A 616 -18.30 40.11 17.35
CA GLY A 616 -18.49 41.46 16.89
C GLY A 616 -18.05 41.73 15.46
N ALA A 617 -18.87 42.47 14.71
CA ALA A 617 -18.54 42.95 13.38
C ALA A 617 -17.28 43.81 13.38
N TYR A 618 -16.70 44.05 12.21
CA TYR A 618 -15.48 44.89 12.10
C TYR A 618 -15.65 46.28 12.73
N SER A 619 -16.83 46.92 12.57
CA SER A 619 -17.15 48.22 13.16
C SER A 619 -17.39 48.17 14.67
N THR A 620 -17.70 47.02 15.22
CA THR A 620 -18.03 46.81 16.64
C THR A 620 -17.38 45.51 17.14
N PRO A 621 -16.03 45.44 17.16
CA PRO A 621 -15.36 44.15 17.43
C PRO A 621 -15.54 43.70 18.88
N THR A 622 -15.58 42.39 19.08
CA THR A 622 -15.45 41.80 20.42
C THR A 622 -14.04 42.11 20.93
N PRO A 623 -13.88 42.78 22.08
CA PRO A 623 -12.57 43.24 22.54
C PRO A 623 -11.68 42.03 22.93
N PRO A 624 -10.46 41.90 22.34
CA PRO A 624 -9.50 40.90 22.79
C PRO A 624 -9.06 41.18 24.22
N GLY A 625 -8.78 40.10 24.96
CA GLY A 625 -8.34 40.23 26.35
C GLY A 625 -8.68 39.01 27.20
N THR A 626 -8.38 39.11 28.49
CA THR A 626 -8.72 38.12 29.50
C THR A 626 -9.67 38.72 30.52
N TYR A 627 -10.81 38.12 30.64
CA TYR A 627 -11.95 38.58 31.41
C TYR A 627 -12.44 37.46 32.34
N LYS A 628 -13.57 37.74 33.05
CA LYS A 628 -14.23 36.78 33.93
C LYS A 628 -15.74 36.85 33.75
N ILE A 629 -16.43 35.70 33.92
CA ILE A 629 -17.89 35.74 34.05
C ILE A 629 -18.26 36.61 35.25
N SER A 630 -18.92 37.74 35.02
CA SER A 630 -19.19 38.74 36.03
C SER A 630 -20.66 38.90 36.41
N TYR A 631 -21.58 38.68 35.47
CA TYR A 631 -23.00 38.71 35.73
C TYR A 631 -23.78 37.73 34.83
N LYS A 632 -25.03 37.46 35.26
CA LYS A 632 -25.95 36.60 34.50
C LYS A 632 -27.36 37.18 34.52
N GLN A 633 -28.03 37.11 33.41
CA GLN A 633 -29.40 37.54 33.27
C GLN A 633 -30.19 36.51 32.45
N SER A 634 -31.51 36.42 32.69
CA SER A 634 -32.39 35.47 31.97
C SER A 634 -32.49 35.82 30.48
N ARG A 635 -32.58 37.13 30.18
CA ARG A 635 -32.59 37.63 28.81
C ARG A 635 -32.35 39.16 28.76
N TRP A 636 -31.93 39.66 27.61
CA TRP A 636 -32.04 41.07 27.23
C TRP A 636 -33.24 41.25 26.28
N GLN A 637 -34.05 42.26 26.55
CA GLN A 637 -35.26 42.62 25.77
C GLN A 637 -35.00 43.90 24.99
N TYR A 638 -35.24 43.84 23.70
CA TYR A 638 -35.13 44.99 22.79
C TYR A 638 -36.45 45.24 22.09
N ASN A 639 -36.59 46.37 21.37
CA ASN A 639 -37.75 46.60 20.55
C ASN A 639 -37.80 45.61 19.37
N GLY A 640 -38.77 44.71 19.41
CA GLY A 640 -39.01 43.68 18.37
C GLY A 640 -38.28 42.39 18.54
N TYR A 641 -37.26 42.28 19.40
CA TYR A 641 -36.49 41.02 19.58
C TYR A 641 -35.92 40.88 21.00
N TRP A 642 -35.46 39.70 21.34
CA TRP A 642 -34.75 39.37 22.58
C TRP A 642 -33.65 38.36 22.35
N CYS A 643 -32.72 38.26 23.32
CA CYS A 643 -31.75 37.19 23.39
C CYS A 643 -31.49 36.79 24.83
N GLY A 644 -31.15 35.52 25.07
CA GLY A 644 -30.84 35.01 26.41
C GLY A 644 -30.85 33.47 26.45
N PRO A 645 -30.26 32.89 27.53
CA PRO A 645 -29.70 33.58 28.68
C PRO A 645 -28.50 34.42 28.29
N VAL A 646 -28.16 35.40 29.14
CA VAL A 646 -27.04 36.32 28.98
C VAL A 646 -26.00 36.04 30.08
N THR A 647 -24.75 35.90 29.69
CA THR A 647 -23.58 35.71 30.58
C THR A 647 -22.54 36.77 30.28
N GLY A 648 -22.48 37.81 31.12
CA GLY A 648 -21.57 38.90 30.94
C GLY A 648 -20.16 38.61 31.34
N PHE A 649 -19.18 39.19 30.61
CA PHE A 649 -17.77 39.02 30.92
C PHE A 649 -16.98 40.34 30.94
N TYR A 650 -17.47 41.42 30.30
CA TYR A 650 -16.80 42.71 30.28
C TYR A 650 -17.74 43.85 29.82
N ASN A 651 -17.91 44.94 30.63
CA ASN A 651 -18.53 46.22 30.24
C ASN A 651 -19.72 46.14 29.26
N GLY A 652 -20.72 45.26 29.51
CA GLY A 652 -21.83 45.08 28.61
C GLY A 652 -21.60 44.05 27.50
N TYR A 653 -20.40 43.52 27.33
CA TYR A 653 -20.14 42.38 26.42
C TYR A 653 -20.47 41.08 27.11
N ALA A 654 -21.20 40.20 26.40
CA ALA A 654 -21.73 38.98 26.96
C ALA A 654 -21.80 37.84 25.93
N PHE A 655 -21.82 36.62 26.42
CA PHE A 655 -22.36 35.48 25.69
C PHE A 655 -23.89 35.52 25.77
N HIS A 656 -24.58 35.34 24.68
CA HIS A 656 -26.04 35.24 24.65
C HIS A 656 -26.50 34.34 23.49
N SER A 657 -27.76 33.92 23.55
CA SER A 657 -28.39 33.17 22.45
C SER A 657 -28.43 33.99 21.14
N TRP A 658 -28.74 33.36 20.05
CA TRP A 658 -29.17 34.09 18.85
C TRP A 658 -30.35 35.00 19.12
N LEU A 659 -30.65 35.91 18.18
CA LEU A 659 -31.73 36.87 18.36
C LEU A 659 -33.09 36.28 17.96
N ASN A 660 -34.06 36.32 18.85
CA ASN A 660 -35.42 35.79 18.66
C ASN A 660 -36.40 36.92 18.59
N THR A 661 -37.45 36.80 17.73
CA THR A 661 -38.60 37.70 17.73
C THR A 661 -39.40 37.57 19.03
N ASN A 662 -40.22 38.55 19.37
CA ASN A 662 -41.10 38.48 20.54
C ASN A 662 -42.09 37.31 20.50
N SER A 663 -42.37 36.78 19.31
CA SER A 663 -43.20 35.58 19.08
C SER A 663 -42.40 34.28 19.16
N GLY A 664 -41.09 34.31 19.41
CA GLY A 664 -40.20 33.12 19.53
C GLY A 664 -39.61 32.61 18.22
N GLY A 665 -39.86 33.28 17.09
CA GLY A 665 -39.19 32.93 15.80
C GLY A 665 -37.81 33.54 15.67
N ALA A 666 -37.12 33.22 14.58
CA ALA A 666 -35.79 33.78 14.27
C ALA A 666 -35.87 35.25 13.92
N TYR A 667 -35.12 36.10 14.62
CA TYR A 667 -34.85 37.51 14.23
C TYR A 667 -33.51 37.58 13.46
N ASP A 668 -32.40 37.10 14.09
CA ASP A 668 -31.13 36.90 13.44
C ASP A 668 -30.37 35.71 14.06
N HIS A 669 -30.28 34.64 13.35
CA HIS A 669 -29.61 33.40 13.73
C HIS A 669 -28.28 33.20 13.03
N THR A 670 -27.65 34.28 12.51
CA THR A 670 -26.34 34.22 11.85
C THR A 670 -25.26 33.74 12.81
N MET A 671 -24.51 32.73 12.38
CA MET A 671 -23.43 32.07 13.11
C MET A 671 -22.19 31.90 12.22
N GLY A 672 -21.03 31.69 12.84
CA GLY A 672 -19.79 31.35 12.14
C GLY A 672 -19.12 32.52 11.44
N ARG A 673 -19.56 33.74 11.66
CA ARG A 673 -18.95 34.98 11.14
C ARG A 673 -19.18 36.18 12.07
N PRO A 674 -18.30 37.19 12.04
CA PRO A 674 -18.40 38.36 12.90
C PRO A 674 -19.50 39.30 12.39
N VAL A 675 -20.64 39.38 13.10
CA VAL A 675 -21.83 40.16 12.72
C VAL A 675 -22.52 40.86 13.90
N SER A 676 -22.09 40.59 15.16
CA SER A 676 -22.74 41.17 16.33
C SER A 676 -22.24 42.59 16.60
N HIS A 677 -22.87 43.28 17.57
CA HIS A 677 -22.40 44.59 18.09
C HIS A 677 -21.31 44.45 19.17
N GLY A 678 -20.58 43.29 19.17
CA GLY A 678 -19.46 43.05 20.07
C GLY A 678 -19.66 41.86 21.02
N CYS A 679 -20.90 41.44 21.28
CA CYS A 679 -21.17 40.27 22.08
C CYS A 679 -20.80 38.97 21.34
N VAL A 680 -20.72 37.88 22.06
CA VAL A 680 -20.51 36.54 21.54
C VAL A 680 -21.85 35.83 21.44
N ARG A 681 -22.42 35.84 20.24
CA ARG A 681 -23.69 35.19 19.94
C ARG A 681 -23.47 33.68 19.78
N MET A 682 -24.36 32.88 20.36
CA MET A 682 -24.31 31.40 20.33
C MET A 682 -25.70 30.82 19.99
N LYS A 683 -25.77 29.52 19.73
CA LYS A 683 -27.07 28.83 19.70
C LYS A 683 -27.66 28.79 21.11
N ASP A 684 -28.99 28.70 21.22
CA ASP A 684 -29.66 28.69 22.53
C ASP A 684 -29.14 27.63 23.50
N PRO A 685 -28.97 26.33 23.10
CA PRO A 685 -28.41 25.32 24.00
C PRO A 685 -26.98 25.63 24.45
N ASP A 686 -26.16 26.19 23.56
CA ASP A 686 -24.78 26.52 23.81
C ASP A 686 -24.66 27.71 24.78
N ALA A 687 -25.51 28.73 24.61
CA ALA A 687 -25.63 29.86 25.52
C ALA A 687 -26.10 29.42 26.93
N GLN A 688 -27.05 28.47 26.97
CA GLN A 688 -27.49 27.87 28.24
C GLN A 688 -26.35 27.12 28.94
N PHE A 689 -25.51 26.39 28.17
CA PHE A 689 -24.32 25.73 28.74
C PHE A 689 -23.38 26.75 29.36
N ILE A 690 -23.01 27.81 28.65
CA ILE A 690 -22.14 28.87 29.16
C ILE A 690 -22.73 29.56 30.40
N ASN A 691 -24.05 29.78 30.43
CA ASN A 691 -24.74 30.39 31.56
C ASN A 691 -24.70 29.55 32.84
N LYS A 692 -24.59 28.21 32.73
CA LYS A 692 -24.42 27.31 33.89
C LYS A 692 -23.02 27.35 34.49
N LEU A 693 -21.99 27.79 33.76
CA LEU A 693 -20.63 27.83 34.27
C LEU A 693 -20.53 28.81 35.47
N PRO A 694 -19.66 28.57 36.46
CA PRO A 694 -19.55 29.41 37.63
C PRO A 694 -19.17 30.86 37.34
N TYR A 695 -19.53 31.80 38.22
CA TYR A 695 -18.95 33.13 38.24
C TYR A 695 -17.43 33.03 38.39
N ASP A 696 -16.73 34.05 37.99
CA ASP A 696 -15.26 34.14 37.97
C ASP A 696 -14.54 33.13 37.08
N THR A 697 -15.30 32.35 36.30
CA THR A 697 -14.68 31.57 35.21
C THR A 697 -13.97 32.49 34.24
N THR A 698 -12.72 32.23 33.98
CA THR A 698 -11.88 33.06 33.09
C THR A 698 -12.32 32.90 31.63
N VAL A 699 -12.44 34.05 30.94
CA VAL A 699 -12.83 34.16 29.54
C VAL A 699 -11.67 34.85 28.78
N VAL A 700 -11.06 34.11 27.86
CA VAL A 700 -10.02 34.59 26.96
C VAL A 700 -10.63 34.90 25.61
N ILE A 701 -10.50 36.10 25.10
CA ILE A 701 -10.92 36.51 23.76
C ILE A 701 -9.64 36.72 22.93
N TYR A 702 -9.44 35.91 21.88
CA TYR A 702 -8.21 35.94 21.09
C TYR A 702 -8.43 35.58 19.61
#